data_78722c2fc4418252f7dd9a9af44dd009
#
_entry.id   78722c2fc4418252f7dd9a9af44dd009
#
_cell.length_a   1.000
_cell.length_b   1.000
_cell.length_c   1.000
_cell.angle_alpha   90.00
_cell.angle_beta   90.00
_cell.angle_gamma   90.00
#
_symmetry.space_group_name_H-M   'P 1'
#
loop_
_entity.id
_entity.type
_entity.pdbx_description
1 polymer ?
#
loop_
_entity_poly.entity_id
_entity_poly.type
_entity_poly.pdbx_seq_one_letter_code
_entity_poly.pdbx_strand_id
1 'polypeptide(L)'
;MKFLKRSNSTMLTRSHHKQVLLFLIAVVLPSTVLVVLTWHMIGQQQELSEKRLADERRRMATEIGQKLLVRLEEIKLHEVSATASGAKPLNTINYTSDEIILTSLAEGERLVLPWEANQSNDRLSPAETAFFEKIRRAEQEEFNRRRFDQANTLYLDCIESAQKPAEQAYAQLLRARVLAKSGQVDESLAEYHKVLAVSSRITDEHGIPFCLYAAGRLLERGDSYDEVMQLIESELNAQRWLSPAESYVVRDMVNVLVESGTEDSTRRQATEKFRQQILKHISLQEKVLALQRDFPKLAMMVQWKNPEQQAESVWIPYGEELWLVSLAPALTARQRLAIVVRGESILNSIATNVRFTTGTDIYGESLGPSFPGLRLAYTTDNGASTASDWGLQRSFYLIALFLVLCATLFGAYFLWRDVGRELRMAEMRSQFIASVSHELKTPLTAIRIFAETLRMGRLKDSQAKTEYLDTIVNESHRLTRLLNNVLDFSKIEKGKRTYRKEPACLSEIVNAAAQATQYPLKQQDFHLNVQMEEELPDVRVDRDAIGQAILNLLSNAMKYSGESRRIDLRVQKRAGHAVIEVSDWGIGIDPAQQKRIFEKFYRVPSEQNQRIPGTGLGLALVFHIVKAHDGHVEVRSVLGKGSTFSIHLPLENKR
;
A
#
# COMPACT_ATOMS: atom_id res chain seq x y z
N MET A 1 22.23 64.31 -13.91
CA MET A 1 21.08 63.65 -13.17
C MET A 1 20.72 62.22 -13.66
N LYS A 2 21.16 61.77 -14.84
CA LYS A 2 20.94 60.37 -15.33
C LYS A 2 21.89 59.31 -14.73
N PHE A 3 23.02 59.68 -14.17
CA PHE A 3 24.04 58.78 -13.61
C PHE A 3 23.74 58.27 -12.18
N LEU A 4 23.05 59.05 -11.35
CA LEU A 4 22.67 58.65 -9.97
C LEU A 4 21.46 57.70 -9.88
N LYS A 5 20.61 57.68 -10.93
CA LYS A 5 19.45 56.76 -11.00
C LYS A 5 19.82 55.30 -11.33
N ARG A 6 20.99 55.10 -12.03
CA ARG A 6 21.45 53.77 -12.40
C ARG A 6 22.24 53.05 -11.30
N SER A 7 22.90 53.76 -10.41
CA SER A 7 23.74 53.16 -9.37
C SER A 7 22.92 52.55 -8.20
N ASN A 8 21.79 53.13 -7.84
CA ASN A 8 21.00 52.62 -6.72
C ASN A 8 20.08 51.44 -7.07
N SER A 9 19.59 51.35 -8.31
CA SER A 9 18.80 50.19 -8.75
C SER A 9 19.65 48.94 -8.93
N THR A 10 20.91 49.08 -9.30
CA THR A 10 21.85 47.96 -9.50
C THR A 10 22.38 47.40 -8.17
N MET A 11 22.49 48.18 -7.11
CA MET A 11 22.89 47.66 -5.78
C MET A 11 21.79 46.88 -5.07
N LEU A 12 20.55 47.35 -5.13
CA LEU A 12 19.39 46.67 -4.54
C LEU A 12 19.10 45.34 -5.25
N THR A 13 19.17 45.31 -6.58
CA THR A 13 19.01 44.08 -7.37
C THR A 13 20.12 43.06 -7.09
N ARG A 14 21.37 43.50 -6.86
CA ARG A 14 22.50 42.62 -6.51
C ARG A 14 22.35 41.97 -5.15
N SER A 15 21.77 42.64 -4.13
CA SER A 15 21.53 42.06 -2.81
C SER A 15 20.45 40.97 -2.87
N HIS A 16 19.37 41.19 -3.59
CA HIS A 16 18.31 40.20 -3.76
C HIS A 16 18.75 38.99 -4.57
N HIS A 17 19.50 39.18 -5.64
CA HIS A 17 20.08 38.08 -6.41
C HIS A 17 21.00 37.21 -5.54
N LYS A 18 21.80 37.80 -4.64
CA LYS A 18 22.62 37.07 -3.70
C LYS A 18 21.79 36.25 -2.68
N GLN A 19 20.72 36.82 -2.15
CA GLN A 19 19.83 36.11 -1.18
C GLN A 19 19.09 34.97 -1.84
N VAL A 20 18.53 35.16 -3.05
CA VAL A 20 17.89 34.11 -3.83
C VAL A 20 18.90 33.02 -4.24
N LEU A 21 20.11 33.42 -4.66
CA LEU A 21 21.17 32.46 -4.99
C LEU A 21 21.61 31.65 -3.76
N LEU A 22 21.73 32.31 -2.60
CA LEU A 22 22.11 31.67 -1.34
C LEU A 22 21.03 30.69 -0.85
N PHE A 23 19.76 31.04 -1.03
CA PHE A 23 18.61 30.15 -0.77
C PHE A 23 18.61 28.94 -1.72
N LEU A 24 18.82 29.17 -3.02
CA LEU A 24 18.92 28.10 -4.01
C LEU A 24 20.05 27.11 -3.68
N ILE A 25 21.24 27.63 -3.33
CA ILE A 25 22.39 26.79 -3.00
C ILE A 25 22.23 26.13 -1.61
N ALA A 26 21.75 26.84 -0.61
CA ALA A 26 21.73 26.35 0.76
C ALA A 26 20.51 25.47 1.08
N VAL A 27 19.41 25.63 0.38
CA VAL A 27 18.15 24.92 0.68
C VAL A 27 17.68 24.05 -0.47
N VAL A 28 17.54 24.62 -1.68
CA VAL A 28 16.97 23.88 -2.82
C VAL A 28 17.92 22.79 -3.33
N LEU A 29 19.21 23.08 -3.43
CA LEU A 29 20.20 22.11 -3.92
C LEU A 29 20.34 20.90 -2.98
N PRO A 30 20.53 21.04 -1.66
CA PRO A 30 20.56 19.91 -0.74
C PRO A 30 19.24 19.14 -0.72
N SER A 31 18.10 19.83 -0.80
CA SER A 31 16.79 19.19 -0.83
C SER A 31 16.59 18.35 -2.09
N THR A 32 16.98 18.84 -3.26
CA THR A 32 16.93 18.06 -4.51
C THR A 32 17.87 16.86 -4.48
N VAL A 33 19.08 17.02 -3.95
CA VAL A 33 20.03 15.90 -3.77
C VAL A 33 19.43 14.87 -2.84
N LEU A 34 18.81 15.28 -1.73
CA LEU A 34 18.18 14.36 -0.76
C LEU A 34 17.02 13.60 -1.41
N VAL A 35 16.18 14.25 -2.22
CA VAL A 35 15.09 13.61 -2.98
C VAL A 35 15.65 12.54 -3.92
N VAL A 36 16.68 12.87 -4.71
CA VAL A 36 17.30 11.93 -5.65
C VAL A 36 17.94 10.75 -4.92
N LEU A 37 18.67 11.02 -3.82
CA LEU A 37 19.29 9.96 -3.00
C LEU A 37 18.23 9.05 -2.36
N THR A 38 17.14 9.61 -1.84
CA THR A 38 16.04 8.83 -1.26
C THR A 38 15.38 7.93 -2.31
N TRP A 39 15.13 8.47 -3.50
CA TRP A 39 14.57 7.70 -4.62
C TRP A 39 15.51 6.56 -5.04
N HIS A 40 16.79 6.84 -5.14
CA HIS A 40 17.80 5.84 -5.48
C HIS A 40 17.94 4.76 -4.40
N MET A 41 17.93 5.15 -3.12
CA MET A 41 17.94 4.21 -1.99
C MET A 41 16.72 3.29 -1.98
N ILE A 42 15.51 3.82 -2.24
CA ILE A 42 14.29 3.00 -2.31
C ILE A 42 14.42 1.94 -3.41
N GLY A 43 14.91 2.34 -4.60
CA GLY A 43 15.15 1.40 -5.70
C GLY A 43 16.20 0.32 -5.38
N GLN A 44 17.33 0.70 -4.80
CA GLN A 44 18.37 -0.25 -4.39
C GLN A 44 17.91 -1.20 -3.29
N GLN A 45 17.15 -0.71 -2.32
CA GLN A 45 16.60 -1.56 -1.26
C GLN A 45 15.59 -2.57 -1.81
N GLN A 46 14.74 -2.18 -2.76
CA GLN A 46 13.81 -3.10 -3.39
C GLN A 46 14.55 -4.23 -4.11
N GLU A 47 15.57 -3.91 -4.90
CA GLU A 47 16.39 -4.91 -5.60
C GLU A 47 17.13 -5.84 -4.61
N LEU A 48 17.67 -5.27 -3.52
CA LEU A 48 18.33 -6.06 -2.48
C LEU A 48 17.38 -7.00 -1.74
N SER A 49 16.12 -6.58 -1.49
CA SER A 49 15.15 -7.44 -0.82
C SER A 49 14.68 -8.56 -1.72
N GLU A 50 14.44 -8.28 -3.01
CA GLU A 50 14.10 -9.32 -3.99
C GLU A 50 15.23 -10.36 -4.09
N LYS A 51 16.47 -9.92 -4.14
CA LYS A 51 17.65 -10.82 -4.11
C LYS A 51 17.74 -11.62 -2.81
N ARG A 52 17.54 -11.01 -1.66
CA ARG A 52 17.53 -11.73 -0.37
C ARG A 52 16.42 -12.77 -0.31
N LEU A 53 15.22 -12.41 -0.73
CA LEU A 53 14.08 -13.33 -0.78
C LEU A 53 14.35 -14.51 -1.73
N ALA A 54 14.93 -14.24 -2.91
CA ALA A 54 15.34 -15.29 -3.85
C ALA A 54 16.44 -16.19 -3.24
N ASP A 55 17.45 -15.61 -2.58
CA ASP A 55 18.51 -16.38 -1.93
C ASP A 55 17.97 -17.21 -0.75
N GLU A 56 17.04 -16.68 0.04
CA GLU A 56 16.37 -17.44 1.11
C GLU A 56 15.55 -18.61 0.54
N ARG A 57 14.75 -18.35 -0.51
CA ARG A 57 13.98 -19.40 -1.19
C ARG A 57 14.91 -20.50 -1.73
N ARG A 58 16.00 -20.10 -2.33
CA ARG A 58 17.00 -21.03 -2.85
C ARG A 58 17.68 -21.85 -1.75
N ARG A 59 18.02 -21.24 -0.62
CA ARG A 59 18.56 -21.94 0.56
C ARG A 59 17.54 -22.92 1.13
N MET A 60 16.30 -22.50 1.34
CA MET A 60 15.23 -23.36 1.81
C MET A 60 14.96 -24.52 0.85
N ALA A 61 14.94 -24.27 -0.47
CA ALA A 61 14.78 -25.32 -1.46
C ALA A 61 15.92 -26.36 -1.39
N THR A 62 17.15 -25.90 -1.20
CA THR A 62 18.32 -26.78 -1.04
C THR A 62 18.23 -27.60 0.25
N GLU A 63 17.82 -26.99 1.36
CA GLU A 63 17.65 -27.67 2.66
C GLU A 63 16.53 -28.72 2.58
N ILE A 64 15.38 -28.36 1.99
CA ILE A 64 14.26 -29.29 1.75
C ILE A 64 14.71 -30.43 0.84
N GLY A 65 15.46 -30.11 -0.22
CA GLY A 65 16.03 -31.13 -1.11
C GLY A 65 16.94 -32.11 -0.38
N GLN A 66 17.79 -31.65 0.53
CA GLN A 66 18.61 -32.53 1.35
C GLN A 66 17.80 -33.40 2.31
N LYS A 67 16.83 -32.81 3.02
CA LYS A 67 15.92 -33.55 3.90
C LYS A 67 15.11 -34.60 3.15
N LEU A 68 14.63 -34.24 1.96
CA LEU A 68 13.91 -35.13 1.08
C LEU A 68 14.81 -36.30 0.64
N LEU A 69 16.03 -36.01 0.26
CA LEU A 69 17.00 -37.05 -0.14
C LEU A 69 17.26 -38.05 0.99
N VAL A 70 17.52 -37.52 2.21
CA VAL A 70 17.74 -38.37 3.40
C VAL A 70 16.51 -39.27 3.64
N ARG A 71 15.30 -38.69 3.60
CA ARG A 71 14.07 -39.45 3.84
C ARG A 71 13.85 -40.53 2.79
N LEU A 72 14.11 -40.21 1.54
CA LEU A 72 13.98 -41.17 0.42
C LEU A 72 15.02 -42.29 0.52
N GLU A 73 16.26 -41.97 0.94
CA GLU A 73 17.27 -43.00 1.17
C GLU A 73 16.94 -43.90 2.37
N GLU A 74 16.34 -43.35 3.45
CA GLU A 74 15.82 -44.17 4.55
C GLU A 74 14.73 -45.14 4.08
N ILE A 75 13.75 -44.64 3.31
CA ILE A 75 12.70 -45.52 2.73
C ILE A 75 13.31 -46.60 1.84
N LYS A 76 14.24 -46.22 0.99
CA LYS A 76 14.92 -47.15 0.10
C LYS A 76 15.67 -48.24 0.88
N LEU A 77 16.47 -47.88 1.88
CA LEU A 77 17.22 -48.82 2.72
C LEU A 77 16.28 -49.77 3.47
N HIS A 78 15.17 -49.24 3.98
CA HIS A 78 14.15 -50.02 4.68
C HIS A 78 13.52 -51.06 3.72
N GLU A 79 13.09 -50.65 2.52
CA GLU A 79 12.44 -51.54 1.55
C GLU A 79 13.43 -52.60 1.00
N VAL A 80 14.68 -52.22 0.72
CA VAL A 80 15.72 -53.16 0.29
C VAL A 80 15.99 -54.20 1.39
N SER A 81 16.10 -53.76 2.65
CA SER A 81 16.33 -54.62 3.81
C SER A 81 15.15 -55.59 4.05
N ALA A 82 13.93 -55.07 3.98
CA ALA A 82 12.72 -55.85 4.16
C ALA A 82 12.54 -56.91 3.05
N THR A 83 12.89 -56.53 1.82
CA THR A 83 12.86 -57.47 0.69
C THR A 83 13.96 -58.54 0.79
N ALA A 84 15.17 -58.16 1.17
CA ALA A 84 16.30 -59.06 1.32
C ALA A 84 16.11 -60.07 2.46
N SER A 85 15.46 -59.70 3.54
CA SER A 85 15.15 -60.58 4.67
C SER A 85 13.92 -61.47 4.43
N GLY A 86 13.20 -61.29 3.35
CA GLY A 86 11.93 -61.98 3.09
C GLY A 86 10.79 -61.59 4.03
N ALA A 87 11.00 -60.53 4.82
CA ALA A 87 10.02 -60.05 5.82
C ALA A 87 8.80 -59.38 5.16
N LYS A 88 8.95 -58.86 3.92
CA LYS A 88 7.87 -58.22 3.17
C LYS A 88 7.77 -58.84 1.79
N PRO A 89 6.62 -59.40 1.42
CA PRO A 89 6.38 -59.84 0.05
C PRO A 89 6.39 -58.64 -0.91
N LEU A 90 7.01 -58.80 -2.09
CA LEU A 90 7.14 -57.72 -3.10
C LEU A 90 5.83 -57.16 -3.65
N ASN A 91 4.71 -57.77 -3.30
CA ASN A 91 3.38 -57.46 -3.81
C ASN A 91 2.41 -56.97 -2.77
N THR A 92 2.91 -56.44 -1.66
CA THR A 92 2.05 -55.86 -0.61
C THR A 92 1.70 -54.43 -0.95
N ILE A 93 0.40 -54.10 -0.88
CA ILE A 93 -0.07 -52.71 -0.82
C ILE A 93 0.00 -52.27 0.62
N ASN A 94 0.66 -51.13 0.86
CA ASN A 94 0.64 -50.53 2.17
C ASN A 94 -0.40 -49.41 2.20
N TYR A 95 -1.65 -49.73 2.49
CA TYR A 95 -2.71 -48.70 2.69
C TYR A 95 -2.52 -47.84 3.93
N THR A 96 -1.62 -48.23 4.82
CA THR A 96 -1.37 -47.51 6.08
C THR A 96 -0.25 -46.50 5.98
N SER A 97 0.68 -46.63 5.06
CA SER A 97 1.67 -45.59 4.76
C SER A 97 1.24 -44.82 3.51
N ASP A 98 0.87 -43.57 3.68
CA ASP A 98 0.59 -42.69 2.54
C ASP A 98 1.83 -42.38 1.67
N GLU A 99 3.01 -42.80 2.12
CA GLU A 99 4.29 -42.47 1.49
C GLU A 99 4.64 -43.47 0.35
N ILE A 100 4.57 -44.79 0.59
CA ILE A 100 4.99 -45.78 -0.39
C ILE A 100 3.78 -46.28 -1.18
N ILE A 101 3.81 -46.11 -2.50
CA ILE A 101 2.76 -46.55 -3.43
C ILE A 101 3.00 -47.98 -3.84
N LEU A 102 4.24 -48.30 -4.25
CA LEU A 102 4.61 -49.56 -4.87
C LEU A 102 6.06 -49.89 -4.59
N THR A 103 6.32 -51.16 -4.25
CA THR A 103 7.64 -51.76 -4.28
C THR A 103 7.56 -52.97 -5.19
N SER A 104 8.31 -52.99 -6.31
CA SER A 104 8.25 -54.04 -7.29
C SER A 104 9.62 -54.31 -7.93
N LEU A 105 9.75 -55.45 -8.65
CA LEU A 105 10.96 -55.77 -9.38
C LEU A 105 10.96 -55.13 -10.77
N ALA A 106 12.14 -54.70 -11.17
CA ALA A 106 12.41 -54.24 -12.52
C ALA A 106 13.43 -55.20 -13.17
N GLU A 107 13.05 -55.80 -14.29
CA GLU A 107 13.89 -56.71 -15.08
C GLU A 107 14.29 -56.01 -16.37
N GLY A 108 15.50 -55.48 -16.42
CA GLY A 108 15.90 -54.65 -17.55
C GLY A 108 15.01 -53.41 -17.67
N GLU A 109 14.38 -53.22 -18.80
CA GLU A 109 13.48 -52.10 -19.09
C GLU A 109 12.01 -52.40 -18.73
N ARG A 110 11.72 -53.55 -18.14
CA ARG A 110 10.36 -53.97 -17.78
C ARG A 110 10.14 -53.87 -16.28
N LEU A 111 9.10 -53.15 -15.86
CA LEU A 111 8.57 -53.23 -14.51
C LEU A 111 7.68 -54.45 -14.36
N VAL A 112 7.99 -55.33 -13.40
CA VAL A 112 7.14 -56.49 -13.08
C VAL A 112 5.97 -55.99 -12.26
N LEU A 113 4.75 -56.28 -12.70
CA LEU A 113 3.56 -55.81 -11.96
C LEU A 113 3.35 -56.62 -10.68
N PRO A 114 2.89 -56.03 -9.58
CA PRO A 114 2.75 -56.71 -8.30
C PRO A 114 1.86 -57.92 -8.35
N TRP A 115 0.83 -57.92 -9.17
CA TRP A 115 -0.08 -59.05 -9.38
C TRP A 115 0.49 -60.12 -10.31
N GLU A 116 1.52 -59.82 -11.10
CA GLU A 116 2.24 -60.84 -11.88
C GLU A 116 3.19 -61.68 -11.01
N ALA A 117 3.77 -61.06 -9.97
CA ALA A 117 4.70 -61.73 -9.06
C ALA A 117 4.04 -62.80 -8.18
N ASN A 118 2.73 -62.79 -8.08
CA ASN A 118 1.93 -63.64 -7.19
C ASN A 118 1.31 -64.86 -7.92
N GLN A 119 1.85 -65.29 -9.01
CA GLN A 119 1.29 -66.48 -9.69
C GLN A 119 1.42 -67.68 -8.75
N SER A 120 0.32 -68.11 -8.13
CA SER A 120 0.24 -69.28 -7.27
C SER A 120 0.47 -70.55 -8.14
N ASN A 121 1.11 -71.57 -7.54
CA ASN A 121 1.23 -72.88 -8.16
C ASN A 121 -0.13 -73.61 -8.40
N ASP A 122 -1.21 -73.06 -7.81
CA ASP A 122 -2.59 -73.55 -7.82
C ASP A 122 -3.46 -72.90 -8.90
N ARG A 123 -2.87 -72.45 -9.99
CA ARG A 123 -3.57 -71.86 -11.13
C ARG A 123 -4.06 -72.96 -12.09
N LEU A 124 -5.30 -72.79 -12.56
CA LEU A 124 -5.82 -73.69 -13.61
C LEU A 124 -4.98 -73.52 -14.89
N SER A 125 -4.41 -74.60 -15.38
CA SER A 125 -3.61 -74.59 -16.62
C SER A 125 -4.43 -75.21 -17.75
N PRO A 126 -4.67 -74.49 -18.86
CA PRO A 126 -5.47 -74.97 -19.97
C PRO A 126 -4.72 -75.98 -20.88
N ALA A 127 -3.73 -76.67 -20.34
CA ALA A 127 -3.07 -77.71 -21.09
C ALA A 127 -4.06 -78.83 -21.53
N GLU A 128 -3.85 -79.45 -22.69
CA GLU A 128 -4.64 -80.58 -23.15
C GLU A 128 -4.43 -81.80 -22.23
N THR A 129 -5.19 -81.77 -21.13
CA THR A 129 -5.19 -82.90 -20.18
C THR A 129 -6.48 -83.67 -20.31
N ALA A 130 -6.45 -84.94 -19.85
CA ALA A 130 -7.63 -85.79 -19.81
C ALA A 130 -8.79 -85.15 -19.05
N PHE A 131 -8.50 -84.25 -18.09
CA PHE A 131 -9.49 -83.48 -17.35
C PHE A 131 -10.28 -82.52 -18.29
N PHE A 132 -9.61 -81.76 -19.15
CA PHE A 132 -10.29 -80.80 -20.04
C PHE A 132 -11.06 -81.49 -21.16
N GLU A 133 -10.64 -82.71 -21.56
CA GLU A 133 -11.45 -83.52 -22.48
C GLU A 133 -12.79 -83.93 -21.84
N LYS A 134 -12.78 -84.36 -20.57
CA LYS A 134 -14.00 -84.67 -19.83
C LYS A 134 -14.90 -83.42 -19.66
N ILE A 135 -14.33 -82.25 -19.32
CA ILE A 135 -15.05 -80.99 -19.24
C ILE A 135 -15.74 -80.65 -20.58
N ARG A 136 -15.01 -80.74 -21.71
CA ARG A 136 -15.57 -80.52 -23.06
C ARG A 136 -16.78 -81.41 -23.35
N ARG A 137 -16.71 -82.72 -22.95
CA ARG A 137 -17.84 -83.65 -23.13
C ARG A 137 -19.04 -83.22 -22.26
N ALA A 138 -18.82 -82.85 -21.04
CA ALA A 138 -19.88 -82.32 -20.15
C ALA A 138 -20.51 -81.04 -20.71
N GLU A 139 -19.70 -80.08 -21.21
CA GLU A 139 -20.17 -78.86 -21.86
C GLU A 139 -20.96 -79.15 -23.17
N GLN A 140 -20.61 -80.16 -23.96
CA GLN A 140 -21.39 -80.53 -25.12
C GLN A 140 -22.79 -81.04 -24.74
N GLU A 141 -22.93 -81.82 -23.68
CA GLU A 141 -24.24 -82.23 -23.15
C GLU A 141 -25.04 -81.04 -22.58
N GLU A 142 -24.36 -80.12 -21.91
CA GLU A 142 -24.97 -78.89 -21.35
C GLU A 142 -25.49 -77.93 -22.43
N PHE A 143 -24.62 -77.47 -23.32
CA PHE A 143 -24.93 -76.41 -24.27
C PHE A 143 -25.53 -76.86 -25.60
N ASN A 144 -24.99 -77.97 -26.17
CA ASN A 144 -25.42 -78.42 -27.47
C ASN A 144 -26.63 -79.34 -27.42
N ARG A 145 -26.65 -80.27 -26.45
CA ARG A 145 -27.74 -81.22 -26.31
C ARG A 145 -28.80 -80.87 -25.26
N ARG A 146 -28.50 -79.90 -24.41
CA ARG A 146 -29.38 -79.42 -23.27
C ARG A 146 -29.81 -80.60 -22.36
N ARG A 147 -28.93 -81.63 -22.17
CA ARG A 147 -29.16 -82.77 -21.28
C ARG A 147 -28.49 -82.45 -19.92
N PHE A 148 -29.17 -81.68 -19.10
CA PHE A 148 -28.59 -81.17 -17.85
C PHE A 148 -28.24 -82.26 -16.85
N ASP A 149 -29.06 -83.36 -16.74
CA ASP A 149 -28.79 -84.47 -15.85
C ASP A 149 -27.52 -85.23 -16.24
N GLN A 150 -27.32 -85.46 -17.56
CA GLN A 150 -26.11 -86.11 -18.04
C GLN A 150 -24.87 -85.22 -17.88
N ALA A 151 -25.02 -83.87 -18.11
CA ALA A 151 -23.94 -82.91 -17.87
C ALA A 151 -23.56 -82.87 -16.39
N ASN A 152 -24.56 -82.88 -15.46
CA ASN A 152 -24.33 -82.92 -14.03
C ASN A 152 -23.52 -84.17 -13.60
N THR A 153 -23.87 -85.33 -14.11
CA THR A 153 -23.15 -86.59 -13.82
C THR A 153 -21.70 -86.51 -14.34
N LEU A 154 -21.46 -86.00 -15.55
CA LEU A 154 -20.13 -85.85 -16.09
C LEU A 154 -19.29 -84.80 -15.33
N TYR A 155 -19.89 -83.73 -14.87
CA TYR A 155 -19.18 -82.75 -14.01
C TYR A 155 -18.83 -83.39 -12.63
N LEU A 156 -19.68 -84.25 -12.09
CA LEU A 156 -19.38 -84.96 -10.86
C LEU A 156 -18.16 -85.91 -11.05
N ASP A 157 -18.10 -86.65 -12.17
CA ASP A 157 -16.91 -87.45 -12.53
C ASP A 157 -15.65 -86.59 -12.70
N CYS A 158 -15.78 -85.35 -13.24
CA CYS A 158 -14.67 -84.42 -13.32
C CYS A 158 -14.19 -84.01 -11.94
N ILE A 159 -15.11 -83.74 -10.96
CA ILE A 159 -14.75 -83.41 -9.61
C ILE A 159 -13.99 -84.52 -8.92
N GLU A 160 -14.49 -85.72 -9.04
CA GLU A 160 -13.87 -86.96 -8.46
C GLU A 160 -12.52 -87.29 -9.06
N SER A 161 -12.32 -87.03 -10.34
CA SER A 161 -11.08 -87.32 -11.05
C SER A 161 -10.08 -86.16 -11.07
N ALA A 162 -10.42 -85.01 -10.52
CA ALA A 162 -9.55 -83.83 -10.47
C ALA A 162 -8.29 -84.13 -9.63
N GLN A 163 -7.13 -83.80 -10.17
CA GLN A 163 -5.84 -83.98 -9.52
C GLN A 163 -5.37 -82.71 -8.77
N LYS A 164 -5.90 -81.57 -9.15
CA LYS A 164 -5.50 -80.27 -8.61
C LYS A 164 -6.72 -79.56 -7.98
N PRO A 165 -6.52 -78.83 -6.89
CA PRO A 165 -7.59 -78.01 -6.27
C PRO A 165 -8.28 -77.08 -7.26
N ALA A 166 -7.53 -76.51 -8.24
CA ALA A 166 -8.08 -75.60 -9.26
C ALA A 166 -9.01 -76.34 -10.23
N GLU A 167 -8.67 -77.57 -10.64
CA GLU A 167 -9.53 -78.44 -11.48
C GLU A 167 -10.83 -78.75 -10.75
N GLN A 168 -10.74 -79.11 -9.45
CA GLN A 168 -11.89 -79.45 -8.63
C GLN A 168 -12.83 -78.25 -8.50
N ALA A 169 -12.30 -77.09 -8.15
CA ALA A 169 -13.10 -75.84 -7.94
C ALA A 169 -13.77 -75.44 -9.28
N TYR A 170 -13.04 -75.58 -10.44
CA TYR A 170 -13.61 -75.25 -11.72
C TYR A 170 -14.77 -76.24 -12.08
N ALA A 171 -14.60 -77.54 -11.93
CA ALA A 171 -15.66 -78.48 -12.19
C ALA A 171 -16.87 -78.31 -11.26
N GLN A 172 -16.66 -77.98 -9.96
CA GLN A 172 -17.73 -77.64 -9.00
C GLN A 172 -18.50 -76.38 -9.44
N LEU A 173 -17.82 -75.33 -9.90
CA LEU A 173 -18.46 -74.13 -10.43
C LEU A 173 -19.35 -74.42 -11.64
N LEU A 174 -18.86 -75.25 -12.57
CA LEU A 174 -19.61 -75.69 -13.76
C LEU A 174 -20.80 -76.58 -13.38
N ARG A 175 -20.65 -77.46 -12.42
CA ARG A 175 -21.72 -78.28 -11.88
C ARG A 175 -22.80 -77.41 -11.22
N ALA A 176 -22.45 -76.45 -10.37
CA ALA A 176 -23.38 -75.51 -9.76
C ALA A 176 -24.19 -74.77 -10.85
N ARG A 177 -23.54 -74.31 -11.93
CA ARG A 177 -24.21 -73.67 -13.05
C ARG A 177 -25.24 -74.58 -13.74
N VAL A 178 -24.94 -75.86 -13.95
CA VAL A 178 -25.84 -76.83 -14.61
C VAL A 178 -27.03 -77.15 -13.71
N LEU A 179 -26.81 -77.40 -12.43
CA LEU A 179 -27.87 -77.54 -11.42
C LEU A 179 -28.84 -76.35 -11.40
N ALA A 180 -28.31 -75.14 -11.53
CA ALA A 180 -29.15 -73.99 -11.68
C ALA A 180 -30.02 -73.96 -12.95
N LYS A 181 -29.45 -74.43 -14.09
CA LYS A 181 -30.16 -74.57 -15.40
C LYS A 181 -31.21 -75.65 -15.38
N SER A 182 -30.98 -76.78 -14.63
CA SER A 182 -31.94 -77.86 -14.49
C SER A 182 -33.08 -77.55 -13.51
N GLY A 183 -33.06 -76.41 -12.81
CA GLY A 183 -34.05 -76.00 -11.83
C GLY A 183 -33.79 -76.53 -10.42
N GLN A 184 -32.70 -77.25 -10.18
CA GLN A 184 -32.28 -77.77 -8.86
C GLN A 184 -31.55 -76.68 -8.09
N VAL A 185 -32.34 -75.69 -7.65
CA VAL A 185 -31.77 -74.41 -7.08
C VAL A 185 -31.04 -74.67 -5.77
N ASP A 186 -31.59 -75.45 -4.86
CA ASP A 186 -30.97 -75.71 -3.55
C ASP A 186 -29.64 -76.43 -3.65
N GLU A 187 -29.57 -77.42 -4.52
CA GLU A 187 -28.33 -78.17 -4.80
C GLU A 187 -27.29 -77.29 -5.49
N SER A 188 -27.74 -76.40 -6.43
CA SER A 188 -26.87 -75.43 -7.05
C SER A 188 -26.27 -74.43 -6.03
N LEU A 189 -27.07 -73.91 -5.11
CA LEU A 189 -26.59 -73.04 -4.04
C LEU A 189 -25.59 -73.75 -3.12
N ALA A 190 -25.85 -75.04 -2.76
CA ALA A 190 -24.92 -75.83 -1.98
C ALA A 190 -23.56 -76.02 -2.65
N GLU A 191 -23.55 -76.21 -3.98
CA GLU A 191 -22.27 -76.33 -4.73
C GLU A 191 -21.57 -74.95 -4.84
N TYR A 192 -22.29 -73.83 -5.01
CA TYR A 192 -21.67 -72.48 -4.98
C TYR A 192 -21.07 -72.20 -3.60
N HIS A 193 -21.69 -72.59 -2.50
CA HIS A 193 -21.13 -72.44 -1.14
C HIS A 193 -19.84 -73.26 -0.96
N LYS A 194 -19.75 -74.45 -1.54
CA LYS A 194 -18.50 -75.23 -1.53
C LYS A 194 -17.38 -74.51 -2.27
N VAL A 195 -17.68 -73.86 -3.42
CA VAL A 195 -16.70 -73.06 -4.18
C VAL A 195 -16.37 -71.75 -3.46
N LEU A 196 -17.33 -71.10 -2.78
CA LEU A 196 -17.11 -69.90 -1.98
C LEU A 196 -16.10 -70.17 -0.84
N ALA A 197 -16.12 -71.35 -0.24
CA ALA A 197 -15.19 -71.75 0.80
C ALA A 197 -13.78 -72.09 0.30
N VAL A 198 -13.56 -72.10 -1.02
CA VAL A 198 -12.25 -72.38 -1.60
C VAL A 198 -11.31 -71.20 -1.41
N SER A 199 -10.06 -71.47 -1.12
CA SER A 199 -9.04 -70.43 -0.92
C SER A 199 -8.95 -69.48 -2.12
N SER A 200 -8.86 -68.22 -1.85
CA SER A 200 -8.64 -67.17 -2.87
C SER A 200 -7.31 -67.30 -3.63
N ARG A 201 -6.42 -68.19 -3.21
CA ARG A 201 -5.19 -68.54 -3.96
C ARG A 201 -5.43 -69.49 -5.13
N ILE A 202 -6.60 -70.16 -5.15
CA ILE A 202 -6.97 -71.12 -6.22
C ILE A 202 -7.70 -70.29 -7.30
N THR A 203 -7.04 -70.17 -8.43
CA THR A 203 -7.46 -69.28 -9.51
C THR A 203 -7.66 -69.94 -10.84
N ASP A 204 -8.42 -69.31 -11.72
CA ASP A 204 -8.58 -69.65 -13.10
C ASP A 204 -7.29 -69.36 -13.93
N GLU A 205 -7.36 -69.56 -15.26
CA GLU A 205 -6.28 -69.24 -16.21
C GLU A 205 -5.96 -67.74 -16.30
N HIS A 206 -6.85 -66.86 -15.84
CA HIS A 206 -6.68 -65.44 -15.85
C HIS A 206 -6.26 -64.89 -14.47
N GLY A 207 -6.12 -65.79 -13.48
CA GLY A 207 -5.73 -65.47 -12.11
C GLY A 207 -6.89 -64.96 -11.25
N ILE A 208 -8.16 -65.16 -11.66
CA ILE A 208 -9.33 -64.82 -10.89
C ILE A 208 -9.67 -65.95 -9.93
N PRO A 209 -9.79 -65.73 -8.61
CA PRO A 209 -10.19 -66.74 -7.64
C PRO A 209 -11.58 -67.29 -7.93
N PHE A 210 -11.72 -68.64 -7.84
CA PHE A 210 -13.01 -69.29 -8.07
C PHE A 210 -14.06 -68.88 -7.05
N CYS A 211 -13.69 -68.59 -5.82
CA CYS A 211 -14.61 -68.09 -4.80
C CYS A 211 -15.31 -66.75 -5.19
N LEU A 212 -14.65 -65.88 -5.98
CA LEU A 212 -15.26 -64.65 -6.50
C LEU A 212 -16.36 -64.95 -7.53
N TYR A 213 -16.16 -65.95 -8.39
CA TYR A 213 -17.21 -66.37 -9.33
C TYR A 213 -18.43 -66.92 -8.59
N ALA A 214 -18.20 -67.75 -7.56
CA ALA A 214 -19.28 -68.30 -6.73
C ALA A 214 -20.02 -67.19 -5.99
N ALA A 215 -19.28 -66.26 -5.36
CA ALA A 215 -19.84 -65.10 -4.65
C ALA A 215 -20.75 -64.26 -5.57
N GLY A 216 -20.31 -63.95 -6.77
CA GLY A 216 -21.13 -63.21 -7.74
C GLY A 216 -22.46 -63.91 -8.07
N ARG A 217 -22.42 -65.24 -8.22
CA ARG A 217 -23.64 -66.06 -8.51
C ARG A 217 -24.59 -66.19 -7.33
N LEU A 218 -24.06 -66.23 -6.11
CA LEU A 218 -24.88 -66.22 -4.88
C LEU A 218 -25.57 -64.87 -4.73
N LEU A 219 -24.86 -63.75 -4.93
CA LEU A 219 -25.43 -62.41 -4.85
C LEU A 219 -26.54 -62.18 -5.90
N GLU A 220 -26.37 -62.64 -7.15
CA GLU A 220 -27.41 -62.51 -8.18
C GLU A 220 -28.71 -63.19 -7.79
N ARG A 221 -28.67 -64.14 -6.86
CA ARG A 221 -29.82 -64.89 -6.35
C ARG A 221 -30.34 -64.40 -5.02
N GLY A 222 -29.69 -63.36 -4.44
CA GLY A 222 -30.07 -62.78 -3.14
C GLY A 222 -29.69 -63.67 -1.96
N ASP A 223 -28.75 -64.60 -2.11
CA ASP A 223 -28.29 -65.51 -1.06
C ASP A 223 -26.91 -65.09 -0.53
N SER A 224 -26.61 -65.48 0.70
CA SER A 224 -25.28 -65.39 1.34
C SER A 224 -24.67 -64.01 1.40
N TYR A 225 -25.47 -62.99 1.55
CA TYR A 225 -25.03 -61.59 1.62
C TYR A 225 -23.88 -61.37 2.60
N ASP A 226 -23.99 -61.91 3.85
CA ASP A 226 -22.99 -61.72 4.89
C ASP A 226 -21.67 -62.44 4.58
N GLU A 227 -21.72 -63.64 3.98
CA GLU A 227 -20.55 -64.40 3.62
C GLU A 227 -19.77 -63.71 2.48
N VAL A 228 -20.49 -63.18 1.49
CA VAL A 228 -19.89 -62.40 0.40
C VAL A 228 -19.28 -61.09 0.89
N MET A 229 -19.95 -60.41 1.82
CA MET A 229 -19.39 -59.21 2.46
C MET A 229 -18.08 -59.53 3.19
N GLN A 230 -18.03 -60.64 3.94
CA GLN A 230 -16.81 -61.08 4.63
C GLN A 230 -15.69 -61.44 3.60
N LEU A 231 -16.04 -62.09 2.50
CA LEU A 231 -15.06 -62.39 1.45
C LEU A 231 -14.49 -61.09 0.85
N ILE A 232 -15.35 -60.11 0.51
CA ILE A 232 -14.91 -58.83 -0.04
C ILE A 232 -14.04 -58.10 0.97
N GLU A 233 -14.44 -58.06 2.22
CA GLU A 233 -13.68 -57.45 3.29
C GLU A 233 -12.29 -58.09 3.44
N SER A 234 -12.23 -59.43 3.42
CA SER A 234 -10.99 -60.17 3.51
C SER A 234 -10.05 -59.90 2.34
N GLU A 235 -10.59 -59.83 1.13
CA GLU A 235 -9.81 -59.53 -0.07
C GLU A 235 -9.28 -58.07 -0.09
N LEU A 236 -10.09 -57.11 0.31
CA LEU A 236 -9.68 -55.71 0.39
C LEU A 236 -8.73 -55.42 1.56
N ASN A 237 -8.82 -56.18 2.67
CA ASN A 237 -7.92 -56.06 3.82
C ASN A 237 -6.65 -56.90 3.69
N ALA A 238 -6.55 -57.80 2.73
CA ALA A 238 -5.42 -58.74 2.54
C ALA A 238 -4.08 -58.06 2.21
N GLN A 239 -4.02 -56.74 2.10
CA GLN A 239 -2.81 -55.94 1.78
C GLN A 239 -2.08 -56.47 0.53
N ARG A 240 -2.76 -57.21 -0.35
CA ARG A 240 -2.23 -57.68 -1.63
C ARG A 240 -2.79 -56.84 -2.79
N TRP A 241 -2.01 -56.77 -3.87
CA TRP A 241 -2.53 -56.21 -5.10
C TRP A 241 -3.48 -57.23 -5.77
N LEU A 242 -4.72 -56.78 -5.97
CA LEU A 242 -5.64 -57.50 -6.84
C LEU A 242 -5.17 -57.34 -8.28
N SER A 243 -5.38 -58.36 -9.15
CA SER A 243 -5.23 -58.17 -10.58
C SER A 243 -6.34 -57.24 -11.12
N PRO A 244 -6.17 -56.62 -12.29
CA PRO A 244 -7.23 -55.82 -12.90
C PRO A 244 -8.54 -56.59 -13.05
N ALA A 245 -8.46 -57.89 -13.46
CA ALA A 245 -9.63 -58.73 -13.60
C ALA A 245 -10.36 -58.97 -12.24
N GLU A 246 -9.61 -59.30 -11.18
CA GLU A 246 -10.17 -59.42 -9.83
C GLU A 246 -10.83 -58.13 -9.37
N SER A 247 -10.18 -57.00 -9.59
CA SER A 247 -10.70 -55.68 -9.15
C SER A 247 -12.03 -55.35 -9.82
N TYR A 248 -12.20 -55.65 -11.09
CA TYR A 248 -13.46 -55.46 -11.80
C TYR A 248 -14.56 -56.38 -11.28
N VAL A 249 -14.22 -57.67 -11.01
CA VAL A 249 -15.19 -58.63 -10.45
C VAL A 249 -15.64 -58.19 -9.06
N VAL A 250 -14.71 -57.78 -8.19
CA VAL A 250 -15.06 -57.25 -6.85
C VAL A 250 -15.88 -55.97 -6.95
N ARG A 251 -15.54 -55.06 -7.86
CA ARG A 251 -16.32 -53.84 -8.11
C ARG A 251 -17.76 -54.16 -8.50
N ASP A 252 -17.95 -55.10 -9.43
CA ASP A 252 -19.29 -55.46 -9.91
C ASP A 252 -20.13 -56.09 -8.78
N MET A 253 -19.53 -56.95 -7.95
CA MET A 253 -20.17 -57.47 -6.76
C MET A 253 -20.56 -56.37 -5.76
N VAL A 254 -19.66 -55.42 -5.49
CA VAL A 254 -19.95 -54.31 -4.60
C VAL A 254 -21.07 -53.42 -5.16
N ASN A 255 -21.15 -53.23 -6.48
CA ASN A 255 -22.26 -52.49 -7.09
C ASN A 255 -23.60 -53.23 -6.90
N VAL A 256 -23.65 -54.56 -7.08
CA VAL A 256 -24.84 -55.37 -6.80
C VAL A 256 -25.26 -55.23 -5.32
N LEU A 257 -24.29 -55.24 -4.39
CA LEU A 257 -24.57 -55.04 -2.96
C LEU A 257 -25.13 -53.67 -2.65
N VAL A 258 -24.69 -52.60 -3.34
CA VAL A 258 -25.21 -51.25 -3.20
C VAL A 258 -26.62 -51.13 -3.78
N GLU A 259 -26.88 -51.76 -4.95
CA GLU A 259 -28.18 -51.75 -5.63
C GLU A 259 -29.25 -52.55 -4.91
N SER A 260 -28.87 -53.64 -4.23
CA SER A 260 -29.80 -54.53 -3.50
C SER A 260 -30.45 -53.86 -2.28
N GLY A 261 -30.05 -52.62 -1.94
CA GLY A 261 -30.73 -51.66 -1.06
C GLY A 261 -31.20 -52.25 0.26
N THR A 262 -30.29 -52.64 1.15
CA THR A 262 -30.67 -53.06 2.52
C THR A 262 -31.13 -51.88 3.36
N GLU A 263 -32.23 -52.04 4.09
CA GLU A 263 -32.75 -51.03 5.08
C GLU A 263 -31.77 -50.80 6.24
N ASP A 264 -30.80 -51.72 6.41
CA ASP A 264 -29.80 -51.64 7.46
C ASP A 264 -28.74 -50.56 7.16
N SER A 265 -28.73 -49.51 7.95
CA SER A 265 -27.80 -48.38 7.84
C SER A 265 -26.33 -48.80 7.96
N THR A 266 -26.03 -49.83 8.77
CA THR A 266 -24.67 -50.33 9.04
C THR A 266 -24.12 -51.05 7.81
N ARG A 267 -24.93 -51.90 7.20
CA ARG A 267 -24.56 -52.60 5.94
C ARG A 267 -24.37 -51.61 4.78
N ARG A 268 -25.24 -50.60 4.69
CA ARG A 268 -25.11 -49.55 3.67
C ARG A 268 -23.81 -48.74 3.80
N GLN A 269 -23.42 -48.42 5.04
CA GLN A 269 -22.16 -47.71 5.28
C GLN A 269 -20.94 -48.58 4.94
N ALA A 270 -20.99 -49.88 5.28
CA ALA A 270 -19.91 -50.82 4.94
C ALA A 270 -19.75 -51.03 3.42
N THR A 271 -20.86 -51.21 2.70
CA THR A 271 -20.82 -51.34 1.23
C THR A 271 -20.32 -50.09 0.54
N GLU A 272 -20.70 -48.88 0.99
CA GLU A 272 -20.18 -47.66 0.44
C GLU A 272 -18.67 -47.47 0.72
N LYS A 273 -18.19 -47.90 1.89
CA LYS A 273 -16.76 -47.93 2.22
C LYS A 273 -16.01 -48.87 1.24
N PHE A 274 -16.53 -50.07 0.98
CA PHE A 274 -15.93 -51.02 0.04
C PHE A 274 -15.90 -50.46 -1.39
N ARG A 275 -16.97 -49.78 -1.80
CA ARG A 275 -17.05 -49.10 -3.09
C ARG A 275 -15.94 -48.06 -3.24
N GLN A 276 -15.73 -47.22 -2.25
CA GLN A 276 -14.66 -46.23 -2.29
C GLN A 276 -13.28 -46.85 -2.30
N GLN A 277 -13.06 -47.93 -1.53
CA GLN A 277 -11.79 -48.63 -1.51
C GLN A 277 -11.47 -49.30 -2.86
N ILE A 278 -12.42 -49.98 -3.47
CA ILE A 278 -12.18 -50.66 -4.77
C ILE A 278 -11.98 -49.66 -5.92
N LEU A 279 -12.72 -48.54 -5.92
CA LEU A 279 -12.51 -47.50 -6.91
C LEU A 279 -11.13 -46.82 -6.77
N LYS A 280 -10.69 -46.57 -5.52
CA LYS A 280 -9.33 -46.09 -5.24
C LYS A 280 -8.28 -47.07 -5.70
N HIS A 281 -8.50 -48.37 -5.49
CA HIS A 281 -7.62 -49.44 -5.92
C HIS A 281 -7.51 -49.50 -7.45
N ILE A 282 -8.63 -49.46 -8.17
CA ILE A 282 -8.67 -49.46 -9.65
C ILE A 282 -7.92 -48.26 -10.22
N SER A 283 -8.20 -47.06 -9.67
CA SER A 283 -7.49 -45.84 -10.09
C SER A 283 -5.98 -45.97 -9.90
N LEU A 284 -5.54 -46.58 -8.79
CA LEU A 284 -4.12 -46.80 -8.53
C LEU A 284 -3.52 -47.84 -9.51
N GLN A 285 -4.26 -48.90 -9.83
CA GLN A 285 -3.85 -49.90 -10.82
C GLN A 285 -3.66 -49.28 -12.21
N GLU A 286 -4.58 -48.42 -12.65
CA GLU A 286 -4.49 -47.74 -13.94
C GLU A 286 -3.22 -46.89 -14.02
N LYS A 287 -2.88 -46.17 -12.91
CA LYS A 287 -1.64 -45.38 -12.82
C LYS A 287 -0.39 -46.28 -12.85
N VAL A 288 -0.42 -47.44 -12.18
CA VAL A 288 0.70 -48.41 -12.19
C VAL A 288 0.87 -49.05 -13.57
N LEU A 289 -0.21 -49.34 -14.29
CA LEU A 289 -0.16 -49.81 -15.68
C LEU A 289 0.41 -48.76 -16.63
N ALA A 290 0.05 -47.49 -16.41
CA ALA A 290 0.65 -46.39 -17.16
C ALA A 290 2.15 -46.26 -16.87
N LEU A 291 2.56 -46.38 -15.61
CA LEU A 291 3.97 -46.39 -15.20
C LEU A 291 4.73 -47.57 -15.88
N GLN A 292 4.16 -48.77 -15.91
CA GLN A 292 4.78 -49.92 -16.61
C GLN A 292 5.03 -49.65 -18.10
N ARG A 293 4.03 -49.06 -18.78
CA ARG A 293 4.12 -48.71 -20.20
C ARG A 293 5.21 -47.67 -20.47
N ASP A 294 5.39 -46.71 -19.59
CA ASP A 294 6.38 -45.65 -19.75
C ASP A 294 7.73 -45.97 -19.09
N PHE A 295 7.82 -47.08 -18.34
CA PHE A 295 9.01 -47.50 -17.61
C PHE A 295 10.28 -47.67 -18.48
N PRO A 296 10.22 -48.17 -19.74
CA PRO A 296 11.39 -48.19 -20.61
C PRO A 296 12.04 -46.82 -20.81
N LYS A 297 11.23 -45.74 -20.93
CA LYS A 297 11.73 -44.36 -21.06
C LYS A 297 12.41 -43.91 -19.77
N LEU A 298 11.79 -44.21 -18.62
CA LEU A 298 12.35 -43.90 -17.30
C LEU A 298 13.68 -44.64 -17.07
N ALA A 299 13.73 -45.94 -17.45
CA ALA A 299 14.94 -46.74 -17.35
C ALA A 299 16.09 -46.17 -18.19
N MET A 300 15.81 -45.65 -19.39
CA MET A 300 16.81 -44.99 -20.25
C MET A 300 17.32 -43.69 -19.61
N MET A 301 16.47 -42.90 -18.99
CA MET A 301 16.87 -41.64 -18.31
C MET A 301 17.83 -41.88 -17.14
N VAL A 302 17.72 -43.05 -16.49
CA VAL A 302 18.58 -43.44 -15.36
C VAL A 302 19.98 -43.88 -15.81
N GLN A 303 20.28 -43.88 -17.12
CA GLN A 303 21.54 -44.39 -17.71
C GLN A 303 22.00 -45.70 -17.09
N TRP A 304 21.46 -46.81 -17.58
CA TRP A 304 21.93 -48.17 -17.21
C TRP A 304 23.36 -48.43 -17.71
N LYS A 305 24.32 -47.59 -17.32
CA LYS A 305 25.70 -47.73 -17.66
C LYS A 305 26.40 -48.56 -16.58
N ASN A 306 26.74 -49.79 -16.94
CA ASN A 306 27.49 -50.78 -16.22
C ASN A 306 26.88 -51.40 -14.96
N PRO A 307 26.64 -52.73 -14.96
CA PRO A 307 26.17 -53.46 -13.78
C PRO A 307 27.15 -53.43 -12.59
N GLU A 308 28.40 -53.09 -12.81
CA GLU A 308 29.46 -53.05 -11.77
C GLU A 308 29.61 -51.72 -11.04
N GLN A 309 29.08 -50.62 -11.56
CA GLN A 309 29.01 -49.39 -10.81
C GLN A 309 27.77 -49.41 -9.92
N GLN A 310 27.96 -49.23 -8.63
CA GLN A 310 26.88 -48.99 -7.66
C GLN A 310 25.98 -47.89 -8.23
N ALA A 311 24.81 -48.33 -8.71
CA ALA A 311 23.88 -47.40 -9.33
C ALA A 311 23.39 -46.43 -8.26
N GLU A 312 23.77 -45.17 -8.41
CA GLU A 312 23.16 -44.10 -7.68
C GLU A 312 21.64 -44.18 -7.90
N SER A 313 20.89 -44.21 -6.82
CA SER A 313 19.43 -44.18 -6.91
C SER A 313 19.02 -42.84 -7.49
N VAL A 314 18.25 -42.89 -8.56
CA VAL A 314 17.74 -41.67 -9.21
C VAL A 314 16.27 -41.56 -8.90
N TRP A 315 15.87 -40.44 -8.39
CA TRP A 315 14.49 -40.11 -8.11
C TRP A 315 13.94 -39.28 -9.27
N ILE A 316 12.90 -39.77 -9.92
CA ILE A 316 12.31 -39.15 -11.11
C ILE A 316 10.83 -38.84 -10.82
N PRO A 317 10.37 -37.59 -11.01
CA PRO A 317 8.94 -37.26 -10.92
C PRO A 317 8.19 -37.93 -12.07
N TYR A 318 7.02 -38.51 -11.80
CA TYR A 318 6.16 -39.15 -12.76
C TYR A 318 4.68 -38.96 -12.49
N GLY A 319 3.91 -38.54 -13.49
CA GLY A 319 2.46 -38.40 -13.43
C GLY A 319 1.94 -37.05 -12.93
N GLU A 320 0.62 -36.90 -12.88
CA GLU A 320 -0.06 -35.70 -12.36
C GLU A 320 0.02 -35.60 -10.82
N GLU A 321 -0.16 -36.76 -10.14
CA GLU A 321 0.27 -36.87 -8.75
C GLU A 321 1.77 -37.15 -8.81
N LEU A 322 2.56 -36.31 -8.15
CA LEU A 322 4.00 -36.46 -8.21
C LEU A 322 4.44 -37.77 -7.53
N TRP A 323 4.81 -38.73 -8.36
CA TRP A 323 5.43 -39.98 -7.92
C TRP A 323 6.94 -39.87 -8.08
N LEU A 324 7.65 -40.18 -7.03
CA LEU A 324 9.10 -40.29 -7.09
C LEU A 324 9.46 -41.78 -7.25
N VAL A 325 10.12 -42.11 -8.35
CA VAL A 325 10.54 -43.47 -8.68
C VAL A 325 12.02 -43.62 -8.41
N SER A 326 12.39 -44.58 -7.56
CA SER A 326 13.76 -44.91 -7.25
C SER A 326 14.06 -46.36 -7.69
N LEU A 327 15.24 -46.57 -8.23
CA LEU A 327 15.75 -47.90 -8.55
C LEU A 327 16.90 -48.27 -7.60
N ALA A 328 16.73 -49.33 -6.83
CA ALA A 328 17.74 -49.86 -5.93
C ALA A 328 18.30 -51.21 -6.44
N PRO A 329 19.54 -51.61 -6.12
CA PRO A 329 20.04 -52.93 -6.44
C PRO A 329 19.20 -54.01 -5.75
N ALA A 330 18.82 -55.07 -6.48
CA ALA A 330 18.14 -56.24 -5.94
C ALA A 330 19.13 -57.38 -5.69
N LEU A 331 18.61 -58.46 -5.12
CA LEU A 331 19.38 -59.66 -4.74
C LEU A 331 20.13 -60.37 -5.93
N THR A 332 19.75 -60.11 -7.15
CA THR A 332 20.37 -60.70 -8.35
C THR A 332 20.92 -59.64 -9.29
N ALA A 333 21.99 -59.92 -10.01
CA ALA A 333 22.69 -58.99 -10.89
C ALA A 333 21.84 -58.42 -12.06
N ARG A 334 20.71 -59.05 -12.38
CA ARG A 334 19.82 -58.64 -13.49
C ARG A 334 18.52 -57.98 -13.06
N GLN A 335 18.23 -57.98 -11.76
CA GLN A 335 17.00 -57.44 -11.22
C GLN A 335 17.31 -56.22 -10.36
N ARG A 336 16.42 -55.22 -10.39
CA ARG A 336 16.44 -54.06 -9.52
C ARG A 336 15.13 -53.95 -8.80
N LEU A 337 15.17 -53.31 -7.64
CA LEU A 337 13.97 -52.97 -6.88
C LEU A 337 13.51 -51.58 -7.30
N ALA A 338 12.32 -51.50 -7.87
CA ALA A 338 11.66 -50.23 -8.16
C ALA A 338 10.79 -49.85 -6.96
N ILE A 339 11.08 -48.70 -6.36
CA ILE A 339 10.35 -48.16 -5.22
C ILE A 339 9.66 -46.89 -5.71
N VAL A 340 8.35 -46.84 -5.59
CA VAL A 340 7.52 -45.70 -6.00
C VAL A 340 6.90 -45.10 -4.76
N VAL A 341 7.18 -43.81 -4.54
CA VAL A 341 6.65 -43.08 -3.38
C VAL A 341 5.84 -41.87 -3.81
N ARG A 342 4.86 -41.47 -3.00
CA ARG A 342 4.06 -40.27 -3.23
C ARG A 342 4.83 -39.06 -2.76
N GLY A 343 5.26 -38.19 -3.69
CA GLY A 343 6.09 -37.02 -3.40
C GLY A 343 5.42 -36.05 -2.44
N GLU A 344 4.12 -35.78 -2.62
CA GLU A 344 3.39 -34.84 -1.77
C GLU A 344 3.31 -35.32 -0.31
N SER A 345 3.13 -36.61 -0.05
CA SER A 345 3.08 -37.14 1.32
C SER A 345 4.42 -36.98 2.02
N ILE A 346 5.53 -37.23 1.33
CA ILE A 346 6.87 -37.06 1.89
C ILE A 346 7.17 -35.57 2.08
N LEU A 347 6.80 -34.73 1.11
CA LEU A 347 7.03 -33.29 1.22
C LEU A 347 6.28 -32.70 2.42
N ASN A 348 5.02 -33.08 2.62
CA ASN A 348 4.20 -32.63 3.72
C ASN A 348 4.75 -33.06 5.11
N SER A 349 5.48 -34.17 5.17
CA SER A 349 6.19 -34.59 6.38
C SER A 349 7.43 -33.74 6.70
N ILE A 350 8.00 -33.06 5.70
CA ILE A 350 9.23 -32.26 5.79
C ILE A 350 8.92 -30.77 5.88
N ALA A 351 7.92 -30.28 5.12
CA ALA A 351 7.58 -28.87 5.01
C ALA A 351 6.09 -28.67 4.67
N THR A 352 5.42 -27.76 5.41
CA THR A 352 3.95 -27.60 5.33
C THR A 352 3.47 -26.55 4.32
N ASN A 353 4.34 -25.66 3.83
CA ASN A 353 3.93 -24.52 3.00
C ASN A 353 4.53 -24.53 1.59
N VAL A 354 4.85 -25.71 1.09
CA VAL A 354 5.49 -25.90 -0.21
C VAL A 354 4.78 -26.99 -0.97
N ARG A 355 4.81 -26.90 -2.29
CA ARG A 355 4.33 -27.95 -3.20
C ARG A 355 5.36 -28.20 -4.29
N PHE A 356 5.36 -29.41 -4.81
CA PHE A 356 6.13 -29.70 -5.99
C PHE A 356 5.50 -29.08 -7.23
N THR A 357 6.35 -28.62 -8.15
CA THR A 357 5.95 -28.25 -9.50
C THR A 357 6.87 -28.91 -10.51
N THR A 358 6.30 -29.33 -11.63
CA THR A 358 7.03 -29.94 -12.76
C THR A 358 6.93 -29.01 -13.96
N GLY A 359 8.00 -28.83 -14.71
CA GLY A 359 8.01 -28.09 -15.96
C GLY A 359 8.54 -26.65 -15.85
N THR A 360 8.07 -25.78 -16.73
CA THR A 360 8.56 -24.40 -16.92
C THR A 360 7.95 -23.37 -15.99
N ASP A 361 7.38 -23.79 -14.89
CA ASP A 361 6.86 -22.83 -13.91
C ASP A 361 7.98 -21.90 -13.44
N ILE A 362 7.88 -20.64 -13.85
CA ILE A 362 8.91 -19.59 -13.67
C ILE A 362 9.13 -19.27 -12.18
N TYR A 363 8.18 -19.63 -11.31
CA TYR A 363 8.17 -19.27 -9.89
C TYR A 363 8.68 -20.36 -8.94
N GLY A 364 9.10 -21.52 -9.43
CA GLY A 364 9.60 -22.61 -8.59
C GLY A 364 11.12 -22.61 -8.46
N GLU A 365 11.64 -22.89 -7.25
CA GLU A 365 13.07 -23.09 -7.00
C GLU A 365 13.48 -24.54 -7.25
N SER A 366 14.64 -24.76 -7.90
CA SER A 366 15.14 -26.12 -8.19
C SER A 366 15.62 -26.81 -6.92
N LEU A 367 15.26 -28.09 -6.76
CA LEU A 367 15.72 -28.97 -5.68
C LEU A 367 17.18 -29.47 -5.84
N GLY A 368 17.82 -29.12 -6.93
CA GLY A 368 19.21 -29.49 -7.18
C GLY A 368 19.35 -30.69 -8.10
N PRO A 369 20.58 -31.16 -8.30
CA PRO A 369 20.92 -32.21 -9.29
C PRO A 369 20.34 -33.59 -8.94
N SER A 370 20.03 -33.86 -7.67
CA SER A 370 19.43 -35.15 -7.23
C SER A 370 17.98 -35.31 -7.67
N PHE A 371 17.31 -34.21 -8.04
CA PHE A 371 15.92 -34.18 -8.47
C PHE A 371 15.76 -33.39 -9.78
N PRO A 372 16.24 -33.93 -10.91
CA PRO A 372 16.26 -33.20 -12.18
C PRO A 372 14.83 -32.90 -12.64
N GLY A 373 14.56 -31.61 -12.95
CA GLY A 373 13.25 -31.15 -13.40
C GLY A 373 12.20 -30.96 -12.32
N LEU A 374 12.52 -31.24 -11.05
CA LEU A 374 11.63 -31.01 -9.91
C LEU A 374 11.91 -29.64 -9.27
N ARG A 375 10.86 -28.89 -9.04
CA ARG A 375 10.91 -27.56 -8.43
C ARG A 375 9.96 -27.47 -7.24
N LEU A 376 10.25 -26.55 -6.32
CA LEU A 376 9.38 -26.21 -5.20
C LEU A 376 8.70 -24.87 -5.43
N ALA A 377 7.38 -24.86 -5.36
CA ALA A 377 6.59 -23.65 -5.28
C ALA A 377 6.10 -23.45 -3.85
N TYR A 378 6.13 -22.22 -3.38
CA TYR A 378 5.64 -21.84 -2.06
C TYR A 378 4.13 -21.55 -2.15
N THR A 379 3.31 -22.21 -1.32
CA THR A 379 1.83 -22.08 -1.34
C THR A 379 1.34 -20.85 -0.59
N THR A 380 2.14 -20.33 0.31
CA THR A 380 1.88 -19.05 0.99
C THR A 380 2.97 -18.07 0.58
N ASP A 381 2.54 -16.92 0.09
CA ASP A 381 3.42 -15.80 -0.13
C ASP A 381 3.90 -15.29 1.25
N ASN A 382 4.97 -15.92 1.78
CA ASN A 382 5.67 -15.44 2.99
C ASN A 382 6.24 -14.02 2.78
N GLY A 383 6.02 -13.42 1.60
CA GLY A 383 6.19 -12.00 1.34
C GLY A 383 5.26 -11.10 2.15
N ALA A 384 4.20 -11.63 2.77
CA ALA A 384 3.28 -10.81 3.55
C ALA A 384 3.92 -10.25 4.84
N SER A 385 4.81 -11.00 5.50
CA SER A 385 5.50 -10.49 6.70
C SER A 385 6.63 -9.51 6.35
N THR A 386 7.35 -9.75 5.27
CA THR A 386 8.36 -8.81 4.75
C THR A 386 7.70 -7.61 4.06
N ALA A 387 6.53 -7.78 3.41
CA ALA A 387 5.76 -6.69 2.82
C ALA A 387 5.22 -5.70 3.86
N SER A 388 4.91 -6.15 5.09
CA SER A 388 4.47 -5.26 6.19
C SER A 388 5.62 -4.38 6.70
N ASP A 389 6.81 -4.92 6.86
CA ASP A 389 8.02 -4.15 7.23
C ASP A 389 8.43 -3.16 6.14
N TRP A 390 8.27 -3.56 4.88
CA TRP A 390 8.50 -2.70 3.72
C TRP A 390 7.50 -1.54 3.64
N GLY A 391 6.24 -1.81 3.94
CA GLY A 391 5.19 -0.79 4.00
C GLY A 391 5.52 0.30 5.00
N LEU A 392 5.99 -0.06 6.18
CA LEU A 392 6.39 0.85 7.26
C LEU A 392 7.63 1.68 6.89
N GLN A 393 8.68 1.05 6.38
CA GLN A 393 9.91 1.76 5.97
C GLN A 393 9.66 2.71 4.78
N ARG A 394 8.94 2.28 3.76
CA ARG A 394 8.56 3.11 2.61
C ARG A 394 7.73 4.31 3.05
N SER A 395 6.77 4.11 3.96
CA SER A 395 5.95 5.19 4.51
C SER A 395 6.80 6.19 5.29
N PHE A 396 7.79 5.73 6.06
CA PHE A 396 8.73 6.60 6.77
C PHE A 396 9.53 7.48 5.81
N TYR A 397 10.10 6.93 4.74
CA TYR A 397 10.83 7.73 3.73
C TYR A 397 9.93 8.72 3.00
N LEU A 398 8.70 8.35 2.66
CA LEU A 398 7.74 9.25 2.02
C LEU A 398 7.31 10.38 2.96
N ILE A 399 7.11 10.11 4.25
CA ILE A 399 6.80 11.13 5.26
C ILE A 399 8.00 12.08 5.44
N ALA A 400 9.22 11.55 5.54
CA ALA A 400 10.43 12.37 5.66
C ALA A 400 10.60 13.27 4.42
N LEU A 401 10.40 12.74 3.23
CA LEU A 401 10.43 13.49 1.98
C LEU A 401 9.37 14.59 1.94
N PHE A 402 8.15 14.28 2.35
CA PHE A 402 7.04 15.25 2.44
C PHE A 402 7.36 16.37 3.43
N LEU A 403 7.93 16.07 4.61
CA LEU A 403 8.34 17.06 5.59
C LEU A 403 9.43 18.00 5.05
N VAL A 404 10.43 17.47 4.34
CA VAL A 404 11.46 18.28 3.69
C VAL A 404 10.86 19.20 2.63
N LEU A 405 9.93 18.68 1.81
CA LEU A 405 9.22 19.48 0.82
C LEU A 405 8.40 20.61 1.47
N CYS A 406 7.66 20.31 2.52
CA CYS A 406 6.92 21.31 3.29
C CYS A 406 7.84 22.38 3.89
N ALA A 407 8.97 21.99 4.47
CA ALA A 407 9.95 22.93 5.04
C ALA A 407 10.56 23.85 3.95
N THR A 408 10.86 23.31 2.77
CA THR A 408 11.38 24.11 1.63
C THR A 408 10.35 25.10 1.11
N LEU A 409 9.10 24.68 0.94
CA LEU A 409 8.00 25.57 0.51
C LEU A 409 7.73 26.66 1.53
N PHE A 410 7.75 26.32 2.82
CA PHE A 410 7.58 27.26 3.91
C PHE A 410 8.70 28.31 3.93
N GLY A 411 9.96 27.88 3.81
CA GLY A 411 11.11 28.76 3.71
C GLY A 411 11.03 29.70 2.50
N ALA A 412 10.63 29.18 1.33
CA ALA A 412 10.44 29.97 0.12
C ALA A 412 9.34 31.02 0.28
N TYR A 413 8.21 30.65 0.91
CA TYR A 413 7.11 31.58 1.20
C TYR A 413 7.56 32.75 2.11
N PHE A 414 8.31 32.45 3.19
CA PHE A 414 8.82 33.50 4.08
C PHE A 414 9.80 34.43 3.38
N LEU A 415 10.71 33.86 2.61
CA LEU A 415 11.68 34.66 1.83
C LEU A 415 10.97 35.60 0.84
N TRP A 416 9.97 35.10 0.12
CA TRP A 416 9.18 35.89 -0.82
C TRP A 416 8.40 37.01 -0.11
N ARG A 417 7.82 36.70 1.04
CA ARG A 417 7.11 37.68 1.86
C ARG A 417 8.04 38.78 2.38
N ASP A 418 9.23 38.42 2.83
CA ASP A 418 10.20 39.36 3.38
C ASP A 418 10.77 40.29 2.32
N VAL A 419 11.17 39.73 1.19
CA VAL A 419 11.60 40.50 0.00
C VAL A 419 10.49 41.47 -0.46
N GLY A 420 9.25 41.01 -0.50
CA GLY A 420 8.13 41.86 -0.87
C GLY A 420 7.85 43.00 0.11
N ARG A 421 8.18 42.83 1.40
CA ARG A 421 8.13 43.90 2.41
C ARG A 421 9.24 44.94 2.19
N GLU A 422 10.48 44.50 2.01
CA GLU A 422 11.61 45.41 1.78
C GLU A 422 11.44 46.24 0.51
N LEU A 423 10.97 45.63 -0.58
CA LEU A 423 10.71 46.35 -1.82
C LEU A 423 9.66 47.46 -1.64
N ARG A 424 8.56 47.17 -0.94
CA ARG A 424 7.53 48.15 -0.66
C ARG A 424 8.06 49.30 0.21
N MET A 425 8.88 49.00 1.22
CA MET A 425 9.49 50.02 2.07
C MET A 425 10.47 50.89 1.28
N ALA A 426 11.26 50.31 0.41
CA ALA A 426 12.18 51.03 -0.47
C ALA A 426 11.44 51.95 -1.44
N GLU A 427 10.32 51.49 -1.99
CA GLU A 427 9.49 52.27 -2.90
C GLU A 427 8.83 53.48 -2.18
N MET A 428 8.22 53.23 -1.00
CA MET A 428 7.65 54.29 -0.18
C MET A 428 8.70 55.33 0.22
N ARG A 429 9.92 54.91 0.58
CA ARG A 429 11.03 55.82 0.92
C ARG A 429 11.48 56.65 -0.31
N SER A 430 11.51 56.06 -1.50
CA SER A 430 11.82 56.79 -2.74
C SER A 430 10.76 57.81 -3.07
N GLN A 431 9.48 57.46 -2.96
CA GLN A 431 8.37 58.38 -3.20
C GLN A 431 8.37 59.52 -2.18
N PHE A 432 8.68 59.26 -0.89
CA PHE A 432 8.85 60.28 0.11
C PHE A 432 9.94 61.32 -0.22
N ILE A 433 11.15 60.83 -0.59
CA ILE A 433 12.24 61.73 -0.95
C ILE A 433 11.83 62.63 -2.15
N ALA A 434 11.16 62.05 -3.12
CA ALA A 434 10.67 62.80 -4.29
C ALA A 434 9.61 63.84 -3.87
N SER A 435 8.65 63.47 -2.98
CA SER A 435 7.60 64.37 -2.49
C SER A 435 8.18 65.50 -1.65
N VAL A 436 9.08 65.21 -0.70
CA VAL A 436 9.73 66.26 0.13
C VAL A 436 10.51 67.23 -0.78
N SER A 437 11.24 66.72 -1.73
CA SER A 437 12.00 67.55 -2.67
C SER A 437 11.09 68.51 -3.46
N HIS A 438 9.94 67.99 -3.91
CA HIS A 438 8.95 68.81 -4.63
C HIS A 438 8.30 69.85 -3.72
N GLU A 439 7.89 69.47 -2.51
CA GLU A 439 7.27 70.36 -1.53
C GLU A 439 8.22 71.46 -1.01
N LEU A 440 9.54 71.24 -0.99
CA LEU A 440 10.54 72.24 -0.66
C LEU A 440 10.82 73.17 -1.86
N LYS A 441 10.79 72.67 -3.11
CA LYS A 441 11.10 73.45 -4.31
C LYS A 441 10.05 74.53 -4.59
N THR A 442 8.77 74.22 -4.38
CA THR A 442 7.64 75.11 -4.68
C THR A 442 7.71 76.42 -3.88
N PRO A 443 7.73 76.42 -2.53
CA PRO A 443 7.85 77.69 -1.75
C PRO A 443 9.17 78.43 -2.01
N LEU A 444 10.27 77.68 -2.17
CA LEU A 444 11.57 78.31 -2.48
C LEU A 444 11.54 79.07 -3.81
N THR A 445 10.87 78.48 -4.83
CA THR A 445 10.72 79.13 -6.14
C THR A 445 9.82 80.36 -6.01
N ALA A 446 8.73 80.30 -5.26
CA ALA A 446 7.86 81.44 -5.01
C ALA A 446 8.61 82.57 -4.29
N ILE A 447 9.29 82.31 -3.18
CA ILE A 447 10.12 83.24 -2.47
C ILE A 447 11.12 83.92 -3.43
N ARG A 448 11.82 83.14 -4.25
CA ARG A 448 12.80 83.65 -5.20
C ARG A 448 12.15 84.62 -6.22
N ILE A 449 11.06 84.18 -6.87
CA ILE A 449 10.35 84.97 -7.87
C ILE A 449 9.86 86.30 -7.31
N PHE A 450 9.19 86.30 -6.14
CA PHE A 450 8.68 87.46 -5.54
C PHE A 450 9.81 88.44 -5.04
N ALA A 451 10.88 87.88 -4.47
CA ALA A 451 12.06 88.63 -4.07
C ALA A 451 12.79 89.25 -5.29
N GLU A 452 12.98 88.47 -6.41
CA GLU A 452 13.56 88.99 -7.64
C GLU A 452 12.69 90.10 -8.23
N THR A 453 11.34 89.97 -8.22
CA THR A 453 10.41 90.96 -8.75
C THR A 453 10.45 92.24 -7.91
N LEU A 454 10.51 92.16 -6.59
CA LEU A 454 10.70 93.30 -5.69
C LEU A 454 12.06 93.96 -6.00
N ARG A 455 13.16 93.18 -6.17
CA ARG A 455 14.48 93.75 -6.43
C ARG A 455 14.55 94.47 -7.79
N MET A 456 13.79 94.01 -8.80
CA MET A 456 13.76 94.69 -10.12
C MET A 456 12.99 95.98 -10.13
N GLY A 457 12.35 96.39 -9.02
CA GLY A 457 11.66 97.67 -8.93
C GLY A 457 10.42 97.84 -9.81
N ARG A 458 9.88 96.74 -10.36
CA ARG A 458 8.79 96.73 -11.37
C ARG A 458 7.40 97.04 -10.75
N LEU A 459 7.30 97.00 -9.45
CA LEU A 459 6.05 97.29 -8.74
C LEU A 459 5.97 98.76 -8.40
N LYS A 460 5.00 99.48 -8.98
CA LYS A 460 4.75 100.89 -8.73
C LYS A 460 3.79 101.12 -7.54
N ASP A 461 3.02 100.10 -7.19
CA ASP A 461 2.02 100.17 -6.13
C ASP A 461 2.59 99.73 -4.76
N SER A 462 2.37 100.48 -3.71
CA SER A 462 2.82 100.16 -2.36
C SER A 462 2.09 98.95 -1.79
N GLN A 463 0.83 98.77 -2.17
CA GLN A 463 0.01 97.67 -1.68
C GLN A 463 0.51 96.34 -2.25
N ALA A 464 0.84 96.30 -3.59
CA ALA A 464 1.40 95.14 -4.19
C ALA A 464 2.79 94.75 -3.64
N LYS A 465 3.60 95.75 -3.18
CA LYS A 465 4.87 95.46 -2.49
C LYS A 465 4.64 94.74 -1.16
N THR A 466 3.66 95.19 -0.38
CA THR A 466 3.30 94.54 0.89
C THR A 466 2.78 93.16 0.68
N GLU A 467 1.92 92.89 -0.30
CA GLU A 467 1.43 91.53 -0.66
C GLU A 467 2.54 90.59 -1.05
N TYR A 468 3.56 91.08 -1.80
CA TYR A 468 4.71 90.21 -2.17
C TYR A 468 5.59 89.92 -0.95
N LEU A 469 5.82 90.91 -0.04
CA LEU A 469 6.55 90.66 1.18
C LEU A 469 5.81 89.68 2.11
N ASP A 470 4.51 89.86 2.23
CA ASP A 470 3.67 88.94 3.01
C ASP A 470 3.71 87.54 2.42
N THR A 471 3.69 87.41 1.11
CA THR A 471 3.83 86.07 0.44
C THR A 471 5.20 85.46 0.71
N ILE A 472 6.29 86.22 0.67
CA ILE A 472 7.65 85.73 0.98
C ILE A 472 7.70 85.27 2.46
N VAL A 473 7.16 86.02 3.38
CA VAL A 473 7.13 85.65 4.79
C VAL A 473 6.29 84.39 5.03
N ASN A 474 5.12 84.28 4.41
CA ASN A 474 4.23 83.15 4.55
C ASN A 474 4.86 81.86 3.96
N GLU A 475 5.46 81.92 2.79
CA GLU A 475 6.14 80.78 2.21
C GLU A 475 7.42 80.38 2.98
N SER A 476 8.12 81.35 3.58
CA SER A 476 9.23 81.05 4.50
C SER A 476 8.78 80.33 5.75
N HIS A 477 7.66 80.76 6.38
CA HIS A 477 7.05 80.06 7.52
C HIS A 477 6.57 78.64 7.15
N ARG A 478 6.00 78.49 5.94
CA ARG A 478 5.60 77.17 5.42
C ARG A 478 6.81 76.26 5.25
N LEU A 479 7.92 76.75 4.67
CA LEU A 479 9.17 76.01 4.48
C LEU A 479 9.76 75.56 5.82
N THR A 480 9.79 76.49 6.82
CA THR A 480 10.27 76.18 8.17
C THR A 480 9.47 75.05 8.84
N ARG A 481 8.13 75.13 8.75
CA ARG A 481 7.27 73.99 9.27
C ARG A 481 7.54 72.69 8.58
N LEU A 482 7.73 72.68 7.26
CA LEU A 482 8.01 71.49 6.49
C LEU A 482 9.34 70.84 6.89
N LEU A 483 10.39 71.70 7.06
CA LEU A 483 11.71 71.27 7.51
C LEU A 483 11.65 70.67 8.92
N ASN A 484 10.97 71.35 9.84
CA ASN A 484 10.79 70.87 11.23
C ASN A 484 10.08 69.50 11.26
N ASN A 485 9.03 69.29 10.46
CA ASN A 485 8.33 68.03 10.38
C ASN A 485 9.25 66.89 9.88
N VAL A 486 10.13 67.15 8.91
CA VAL A 486 11.11 66.18 8.40
C VAL A 486 12.19 65.87 9.45
N LEU A 487 12.70 66.90 10.15
CA LEU A 487 13.70 66.76 11.21
C LEU A 487 13.13 65.98 12.43
N ASP A 488 11.91 66.33 12.84
CA ASP A 488 11.23 65.65 13.93
C ASP A 488 10.98 64.18 13.59
N PHE A 489 10.52 63.90 12.38
CA PHE A 489 10.36 62.53 11.92
C PHE A 489 11.69 61.76 11.95
N SER A 490 12.79 62.39 11.49
CA SER A 490 14.12 61.76 11.54
C SER A 490 14.59 61.47 12.97
N LYS A 491 14.28 62.36 13.94
CA LYS A 491 14.59 62.12 15.36
C LYS A 491 13.75 60.99 15.96
N ILE A 492 12.45 60.91 15.58
CA ILE A 492 11.55 59.83 16.00
C ILE A 492 12.02 58.50 15.43
N GLU A 493 12.36 58.45 14.16
CA GLU A 493 12.82 57.21 13.49
C GLU A 493 14.09 56.65 14.14
N LYS A 494 15.00 57.53 14.60
CA LYS A 494 16.21 57.15 15.32
C LYS A 494 16.00 56.90 16.83
N GLY A 495 14.76 56.98 17.33
CA GLY A 495 14.44 56.83 18.77
C GLY A 495 15.07 57.91 19.66
N LYS A 496 15.47 59.02 19.08
CA LYS A 496 16.20 60.12 19.79
C LYS A 496 15.30 61.23 20.26
N ARG A 497 13.98 61.23 20.00
CA ARG A 497 13.07 62.29 20.44
C ARG A 497 12.61 62.00 21.87
N THR A 498 12.95 62.89 22.78
CA THR A 498 12.51 62.91 24.19
C THR A 498 11.41 63.95 24.35
N TYR A 499 10.36 63.62 25.08
CA TYR A 499 9.24 64.50 25.37
C TYR A 499 9.25 64.90 26.86
N ARG A 500 9.05 66.17 27.12
CA ARG A 500 8.93 66.68 28.49
C ARG A 500 7.45 66.72 28.91
N LYS A 501 7.02 65.62 29.54
CA LYS A 501 5.62 65.53 29.99
C LYS A 501 5.43 66.26 31.31
N GLU A 502 4.74 67.38 31.28
CA GLU A 502 4.40 68.24 32.45
C GLU A 502 2.88 68.38 32.57
N PRO A 503 2.32 68.61 33.77
CA PRO A 503 0.90 68.92 33.88
C PRO A 503 0.58 70.20 33.05
N ALA A 504 -0.39 70.08 32.16
CA ALA A 504 -0.73 71.12 31.23
C ALA A 504 -2.26 71.26 31.07
N CYS A 505 -2.74 72.44 31.00
CA CYS A 505 -4.14 72.75 30.72
C CYS A 505 -4.39 72.60 29.22
N LEU A 506 -5.24 71.64 28.83
CA LEU A 506 -5.54 71.36 27.41
C LEU A 506 -6.22 72.56 26.73
N SER A 507 -7.05 73.30 27.43
CA SER A 507 -7.71 74.45 26.85
C SER A 507 -6.70 75.51 26.37
N GLU A 508 -5.58 75.69 27.09
CA GLU A 508 -4.51 76.60 26.65
C GLU A 508 -3.85 76.14 25.40
N ILE A 509 -3.51 74.80 25.29
CA ILE A 509 -2.86 74.21 24.13
C ILE A 509 -3.76 74.29 22.90
N VAL A 510 -5.03 73.94 23.05
CA VAL A 510 -6.02 73.99 21.98
C VAL A 510 -6.28 75.43 21.52
N ASN A 511 -6.42 76.40 22.46
CA ASN A 511 -6.58 77.81 22.13
C ASN A 511 -5.35 78.34 21.37
N ALA A 512 -4.14 78.04 21.82
CA ALA A 512 -2.91 78.38 21.14
C ALA A 512 -2.84 77.83 19.72
N ALA A 513 -3.22 76.55 19.51
CA ALA A 513 -3.29 75.96 18.21
C ALA A 513 -4.37 76.56 17.30
N ALA A 514 -5.54 76.87 17.85
CA ALA A 514 -6.62 77.57 17.14
C ALA A 514 -6.20 78.99 16.72
N GLN A 515 -5.55 79.72 17.60
CA GLN A 515 -5.02 81.10 17.30
C GLN A 515 -3.94 80.99 16.19
N ALA A 516 -3.01 80.04 16.26
CA ALA A 516 -1.96 79.88 15.26
C ALA A 516 -2.50 79.55 13.86
N THR A 517 -3.71 78.98 13.77
CA THR A 517 -4.38 78.70 12.50
C THR A 517 -5.38 79.77 12.05
N GLN A 518 -5.64 80.79 12.85
CA GLN A 518 -6.67 81.77 12.57
C GLN A 518 -6.41 82.56 11.27
N TYR A 519 -5.17 82.97 11.01
CA TYR A 519 -4.80 83.67 9.78
C TYR A 519 -4.97 82.82 8.51
N PRO A 520 -4.41 81.60 8.42
CA PRO A 520 -4.64 80.67 7.27
C PRO A 520 -6.12 80.35 7.05
N LEU A 521 -6.90 80.17 8.12
CA LEU A 521 -8.33 79.92 8.04
C LEU A 521 -9.10 81.06 7.42
N LYS A 522 -8.82 82.32 7.88
CA LYS A 522 -9.45 83.52 7.35
C LYS A 522 -9.08 83.78 5.86
N GLN A 523 -7.84 83.51 5.50
CA GLN A 523 -7.36 83.68 4.09
C GLN A 523 -8.06 82.77 3.13
N GLN A 524 -8.54 81.59 3.61
CA GLN A 524 -9.20 80.59 2.82
C GLN A 524 -10.69 80.43 3.09
N ASP A 525 -11.31 81.46 3.76
CA ASP A 525 -12.72 81.47 4.12
C ASP A 525 -13.21 80.25 4.93
N PHE A 526 -12.35 79.72 5.80
CA PHE A 526 -12.75 78.62 6.70
C PHE A 526 -13.35 79.14 7.99
N HIS A 527 -14.43 78.52 8.45
CA HIS A 527 -15.06 78.74 9.76
C HIS A 527 -14.60 77.64 10.71
N LEU A 528 -13.81 78.02 11.73
CA LEU A 528 -13.41 77.12 12.80
C LEU A 528 -14.38 77.34 14.01
N ASN A 529 -15.11 76.27 14.33
CA ASN A 529 -15.96 76.23 15.51
C ASN A 529 -15.22 75.46 16.62
N VAL A 530 -14.92 76.19 17.74
CA VAL A 530 -14.20 75.62 18.88
C VAL A 530 -15.18 75.42 20.03
N GLN A 531 -15.30 74.19 20.48
CA GLN A 531 -16.14 73.81 21.62
C GLN A 531 -15.28 73.10 22.66
N MET A 532 -15.28 73.64 23.90
CA MET A 532 -14.53 73.08 25.02
C MET A 532 -15.45 72.88 26.20
N GLU A 533 -15.32 71.72 26.86
CA GLU A 533 -16.01 71.45 28.12
C GLU A 533 -15.43 72.32 29.24
N GLU A 534 -16.29 72.88 30.12
CA GLU A 534 -15.90 73.87 31.09
C GLU A 534 -14.92 73.38 32.18
N GLU A 535 -14.95 72.08 32.53
CA GLU A 535 -14.09 71.52 33.58
C GLU A 535 -13.19 70.36 32.98
N LEU A 536 -12.16 70.76 32.25
CA LEU A 536 -11.15 69.79 31.75
C LEU A 536 -10.01 69.73 32.78
N PRO A 537 -9.71 68.53 33.33
CA PRO A 537 -8.56 68.34 34.20
C PRO A 537 -7.24 68.47 33.42
N ASP A 538 -6.18 68.86 34.13
CA ASP A 538 -4.83 68.88 33.55
C ASP A 538 -4.39 67.49 33.08
N VAL A 539 -3.65 67.44 32.01
CA VAL A 539 -3.05 66.22 31.44
C VAL A 539 -1.53 66.34 31.49
N ARG A 540 -0.83 65.20 31.69
CA ARG A 540 0.65 65.17 31.65
C ARG A 540 1.13 65.05 30.24
N VAL A 541 1.48 66.13 29.62
CA VAL A 541 1.88 66.15 28.19
C VAL A 541 2.99 67.17 27.95
N ASP A 542 3.68 66.98 26.86
CA ASP A 542 4.56 68.01 26.28
C ASP A 542 3.69 68.95 25.45
N ARG A 543 3.58 70.19 25.93
CA ARG A 543 2.69 71.27 25.38
C ARG A 543 2.96 71.51 23.91
N ASP A 544 4.25 71.55 23.50
CA ASP A 544 4.65 71.84 22.12
C ASP A 544 4.34 70.70 21.20
N ALA A 545 4.57 69.46 21.67
CA ALA A 545 4.30 68.24 20.89
C ALA A 545 2.79 68.06 20.66
N ILE A 546 1.95 68.19 21.68
CA ILE A 546 0.48 68.12 21.53
C ILE A 546 -0.04 69.24 20.65
N GLY A 547 0.44 70.46 20.86
CA GLY A 547 0.11 71.62 20.00
C GLY A 547 0.46 71.29 18.51
N GLN A 548 1.62 70.73 18.25
CA GLN A 548 2.03 70.33 16.92
C GLN A 548 1.09 69.23 16.34
N ALA A 549 0.66 68.24 17.15
CA ALA A 549 -0.31 67.23 16.73
C ALA A 549 -1.65 67.88 16.32
N ILE A 550 -2.18 68.79 17.10
CA ILE A 550 -3.42 69.52 16.78
C ILE A 550 -3.25 70.35 15.50
N LEU A 551 -2.16 71.10 15.36
CA LEU A 551 -1.86 71.85 14.16
C LEU A 551 -1.78 70.97 12.89
N ASN A 552 -1.22 69.78 13.00
CA ASN A 552 -1.19 68.81 11.88
C ASN A 552 -2.61 68.34 11.50
N LEU A 553 -3.47 68.08 12.48
CA LEU A 553 -4.87 67.70 12.22
C LEU A 553 -5.66 68.87 11.60
N LEU A 554 -5.54 70.06 12.12
CA LEU A 554 -6.20 71.26 11.58
C LEU A 554 -5.71 71.58 10.16
N SER A 555 -4.40 71.43 9.88
CA SER A 555 -3.83 71.57 8.53
C SER A 555 -4.35 70.55 7.58
N ASN A 556 -4.54 69.31 8.03
CA ASN A 556 -5.15 68.26 7.21
C ASN A 556 -6.63 68.55 6.95
N ALA A 557 -7.39 68.95 7.94
CA ALA A 557 -8.78 69.35 7.77
C ALA A 557 -8.93 70.47 6.71
N MET A 558 -8.11 71.51 6.73
CA MET A 558 -8.12 72.59 5.72
C MET A 558 -7.79 72.04 4.30
N LYS A 559 -6.85 71.12 4.20
CA LYS A 559 -6.42 70.55 2.91
C LYS A 559 -7.44 69.63 2.25
N TYR A 560 -8.17 68.87 3.06
CA TYR A 560 -9.04 67.80 2.58
C TYR A 560 -10.54 68.11 2.71
N SER A 561 -10.94 69.28 3.23
CA SER A 561 -12.35 69.68 3.34
C SER A 561 -13.04 70.00 2.02
N GLY A 562 -12.31 70.09 0.92
CA GLY A 562 -12.90 70.36 -0.40
C GLY A 562 -13.64 71.70 -0.46
N GLU A 563 -14.91 71.66 -0.83
CA GLU A 563 -15.78 72.84 -0.93
C GLU A 563 -16.35 73.27 0.44
N SER A 564 -16.37 72.34 1.40
CA SER A 564 -16.84 72.65 2.75
C SER A 564 -15.79 73.48 3.47
N ARG A 565 -16.18 74.67 3.93
CA ARG A 565 -15.30 75.62 4.62
C ARG A 565 -15.47 75.60 6.15
N ARG A 566 -15.96 74.47 6.69
CA ARG A 566 -16.22 74.26 8.10
C ARG A 566 -15.29 73.23 8.71
N ILE A 567 -14.72 73.62 9.89
CA ILE A 567 -13.92 72.72 10.73
C ILE A 567 -14.43 72.83 12.16
N ASP A 568 -14.76 71.73 12.81
CA ASP A 568 -15.10 71.67 14.21
C ASP A 568 -13.92 71.15 15.03
N LEU A 569 -13.51 71.82 16.04
CA LEU A 569 -12.52 71.46 17.04
C LEU A 569 -13.21 71.29 18.39
N ARG A 570 -13.35 70.10 18.88
CA ARG A 570 -14.04 69.77 20.11
C ARG A 570 -13.10 69.16 21.13
N VAL A 571 -13.21 69.59 22.39
CA VAL A 571 -12.47 69.03 23.52
C VAL A 571 -13.45 68.59 24.57
N GLN A 572 -13.43 67.35 24.95
CA GLN A 572 -14.36 66.81 25.96
C GLN A 572 -13.70 65.74 26.80
N LYS A 573 -14.23 65.47 27.97
CA LYS A 573 -13.85 64.34 28.81
C LYS A 573 -14.71 63.12 28.45
N ARG A 574 -14.07 62.04 28.17
CA ARG A 574 -14.78 60.78 27.81
C ARG A 574 -14.05 59.55 28.31
N ALA A 575 -14.74 58.73 29.12
CA ALA A 575 -14.22 57.42 29.55
C ALA A 575 -12.79 57.44 30.15
N GLY A 576 -12.49 58.46 31.03
CA GLY A 576 -11.17 58.59 31.67
C GLY A 576 -10.06 59.17 30.78
N HIS A 577 -10.41 59.69 29.61
CA HIS A 577 -9.48 60.34 28.68
C HIS A 577 -9.99 61.78 28.40
N ALA A 578 -9.07 62.68 28.17
CA ALA A 578 -9.35 63.90 27.48
C ALA A 578 -9.27 63.67 25.98
N VAL A 579 -10.34 64.00 25.27
CA VAL A 579 -10.48 63.69 23.84
C VAL A 579 -10.51 65.02 23.06
N ILE A 580 -9.56 65.16 22.11
CA ILE A 580 -9.48 66.29 21.19
C ILE A 580 -9.96 65.79 19.84
N GLU A 581 -11.07 66.28 19.34
CA GLU A 581 -11.65 65.88 18.05
C GLU A 581 -11.52 67.06 17.05
N VAL A 582 -10.99 66.74 15.87
CA VAL A 582 -10.96 67.62 14.71
C VAL A 582 -11.81 66.98 13.62
N SER A 583 -12.89 67.64 13.23
CA SER A 583 -13.86 67.19 12.25
C SER A 583 -13.83 68.06 11.00
N ASP A 584 -13.79 67.48 9.84
CA ASP A 584 -13.96 68.11 8.55
C ASP A 584 -15.13 67.47 7.78
N TRP A 585 -15.70 68.19 6.82
CA TRP A 585 -16.76 67.73 5.91
C TRP A 585 -16.24 67.63 4.47
N GLY A 586 -15.09 67.02 4.34
CA GLY A 586 -14.40 66.94 3.08
C GLY A 586 -14.59 65.61 2.33
N ILE A 587 -13.56 65.20 1.62
CA ILE A 587 -13.56 64.03 0.73
C ILE A 587 -13.70 62.71 1.46
N GLY A 588 -13.42 62.67 2.78
CA GLY A 588 -13.46 61.45 3.56
C GLY A 588 -12.37 60.43 3.17
N ILE A 589 -12.38 59.27 3.87
CA ILE A 589 -11.35 58.22 3.75
C ILE A 589 -12.04 56.86 3.66
N ASP A 590 -11.67 56.10 2.64
CA ASP A 590 -12.13 54.71 2.46
C ASP A 590 -11.79 53.84 3.67
N PRO A 591 -12.71 53.01 4.21
CA PRO A 591 -12.47 52.13 5.34
C PRO A 591 -11.21 51.27 5.24
N ALA A 592 -10.88 50.78 4.04
CA ALA A 592 -9.69 49.96 3.79
C ALA A 592 -8.38 50.73 3.99
N GLN A 593 -8.44 52.08 3.91
CA GLN A 593 -7.28 52.98 4.03
C GLN A 593 -7.11 53.57 5.44
N GLN A 594 -8.16 53.58 6.26
CA GLN A 594 -8.16 54.26 7.57
C GLN A 594 -7.09 53.76 8.56
N LYS A 595 -6.70 52.49 8.46
CA LYS A 595 -5.59 51.95 9.26
C LYS A 595 -4.23 52.36 8.72
N ARG A 596 -4.13 52.57 7.43
CA ARG A 596 -2.87 52.83 6.72
C ARG A 596 -2.46 54.31 6.70
N ILE A 597 -3.40 55.23 6.87
CA ILE A 597 -3.10 56.67 6.86
C ILE A 597 -2.11 57.10 7.95
N PHE A 598 -1.94 56.30 9.01
CA PHE A 598 -0.95 56.53 10.07
C PHE A 598 0.41 55.89 9.77
N GLU A 599 0.50 55.06 8.69
CA GLU A 599 1.77 54.51 8.25
C GLU A 599 2.69 55.61 7.72
N LYS A 600 3.99 55.45 7.95
CA LYS A 600 5.01 56.40 7.50
C LYS A 600 4.98 56.49 5.97
N PHE A 601 5.03 57.72 5.43
CA PHE A 601 5.09 58.02 3.99
C PHE A 601 3.83 57.61 3.22
N TYR A 602 2.82 57.10 3.89
CA TYR A 602 1.62 56.65 3.22
C TYR A 602 0.73 57.83 2.82
N ARG A 603 0.26 57.81 1.60
CA ARG A 603 -0.76 58.68 1.04
C ARG A 603 -1.80 57.86 0.32
N VAL A 604 -3.08 58.16 0.48
CA VAL A 604 -4.15 57.46 -0.21
C VAL A 604 -3.99 57.67 -1.73
N PRO A 605 -3.83 56.57 -2.52
CA PRO A 605 -3.63 56.68 -3.97
C PRO A 605 -4.98 57.03 -4.64
N SER A 606 -5.18 58.30 -4.95
CA SER A 606 -6.30 58.77 -5.78
C SER A 606 -5.84 59.96 -6.63
N GLU A 607 -6.43 60.14 -7.78
CA GLU A 607 -6.09 61.27 -8.69
C GLU A 607 -6.32 62.63 -8.01
N GLN A 608 -7.36 62.74 -7.16
CA GLN A 608 -7.64 63.93 -6.42
C GLN A 608 -6.59 64.22 -5.33
N ASN A 609 -6.12 63.15 -4.63
CA ASN A 609 -5.11 63.28 -3.59
C ASN A 609 -3.70 63.54 -4.12
N GLN A 610 -3.41 63.22 -5.38
CA GLN A 610 -2.12 63.55 -6.01
C GLN A 610 -1.94 65.06 -6.22
N ARG A 611 -3.03 65.78 -6.40
CA ARG A 611 -3.00 67.24 -6.59
C ARG A 611 -2.87 68.01 -5.27
N ILE A 612 -3.24 67.40 -4.12
CA ILE A 612 -3.13 68.02 -2.82
C ILE A 612 -1.71 67.90 -2.27
N PRO A 613 -1.00 69.01 -1.99
CA PRO A 613 0.39 68.93 -1.55
C PRO A 613 0.54 68.32 -0.16
N GLY A 614 1.55 67.45 -0.01
CA GLY A 614 1.80 66.83 1.30
C GLY A 614 2.87 65.75 1.32
N THR A 615 3.58 65.60 2.43
CA THR A 615 4.71 64.69 2.63
C THR A 615 4.32 63.31 3.12
N GLY A 616 3.07 63.10 3.58
CA GLY A 616 2.64 61.85 4.20
C GLY A 616 3.22 61.60 5.60
N LEU A 617 3.80 62.65 6.23
CA LEU A 617 4.37 62.57 7.59
C LEU A 617 3.44 63.07 8.68
N GLY A 618 2.48 63.97 8.37
CA GLY A 618 1.68 64.66 9.37
C GLY A 618 0.91 63.71 10.30
N LEU A 619 0.14 62.77 9.76
CA LEU A 619 -0.61 61.80 10.55
C LEU A 619 0.27 60.77 11.27
N ALA A 620 1.37 60.35 10.67
CA ALA A 620 2.36 59.49 11.32
C ALA A 620 3.00 60.21 12.53
N LEU A 621 3.27 61.50 12.41
CA LEU A 621 3.79 62.33 13.51
C LEU A 621 2.75 62.46 14.63
N VAL A 622 1.47 62.72 14.30
CA VAL A 622 0.37 62.75 15.27
C VAL A 622 0.32 61.43 16.03
N PHE A 623 0.32 60.30 15.33
CA PHE A 623 0.27 58.99 15.95
C PHE A 623 1.46 58.73 16.89
N HIS A 624 2.68 59.09 16.49
CA HIS A 624 3.86 58.93 17.35
C HIS A 624 3.86 59.83 18.57
N ILE A 625 3.42 61.10 18.42
CA ILE A 625 3.32 62.03 19.52
C ILE A 625 2.31 61.53 20.55
N VAL A 626 1.10 61.17 20.09
CA VAL A 626 0.03 60.73 21.01
C VAL A 626 0.39 59.42 21.69
N LYS A 627 0.98 58.47 20.96
CA LYS A 627 1.46 57.22 21.54
C LYS A 627 2.58 57.44 22.58
N ALA A 628 3.48 58.40 22.36
CA ALA A 628 4.51 58.75 23.32
C ALA A 628 3.93 59.40 24.60
N HIS A 629 2.70 59.87 24.56
CA HIS A 629 1.94 60.42 25.70
C HIS A 629 0.93 59.42 26.27
N ASP A 630 1.17 58.11 26.03
CA ASP A 630 0.35 57.00 26.52
C ASP A 630 -1.11 57.05 26.04
N GLY A 631 -1.37 57.84 24.99
CA GLY A 631 -2.66 58.02 24.36
C GLY A 631 -2.84 57.16 23.09
N HIS A 632 -3.99 57.30 22.45
CA HIS A 632 -4.28 56.70 21.15
C HIS A 632 -5.02 57.66 20.23
N VAL A 633 -4.95 57.44 18.93
CA VAL A 633 -5.63 58.21 17.89
C VAL A 633 -6.67 57.35 17.22
N GLU A 634 -7.87 57.86 17.07
CA GLU A 634 -8.96 57.27 16.30
C GLU A 634 -9.29 58.12 15.08
N VAL A 635 -9.81 57.45 14.02
CA VAL A 635 -10.39 58.12 12.88
C VAL A 635 -11.76 57.53 12.58
N ARG A 636 -12.73 58.40 12.39
CA ARG A 636 -14.07 58.03 11.85
C ARG A 636 -14.27 58.82 10.59
N SER A 637 -14.41 58.13 9.49
CA SER A 637 -14.53 58.78 8.19
C SER A 637 -15.42 57.96 7.26
N VAL A 638 -16.18 58.66 6.45
CA VAL A 638 -17.00 58.12 5.39
C VAL A 638 -16.67 58.85 4.09
N LEU A 639 -16.36 58.11 3.06
CA LEU A 639 -16.02 58.70 1.77
C LEU A 639 -17.12 59.66 1.28
N GLY A 640 -16.76 60.85 0.91
CA GLY A 640 -17.65 61.94 0.49
C GLY A 640 -18.41 62.67 1.63
N LYS A 641 -18.23 62.28 2.89
CA LYS A 641 -18.91 62.91 4.04
C LYS A 641 -17.98 63.59 5.05
N GLY A 642 -16.67 63.44 4.88
CA GLY A 642 -15.65 64.00 5.74
C GLY A 642 -15.04 63.05 6.73
N SER A 643 -14.18 63.56 7.62
CA SER A 643 -13.43 62.79 8.60
C SER A 643 -13.44 63.47 9.96
N THR A 644 -13.42 62.65 11.02
CA THR A 644 -13.20 63.08 12.40
C THR A 644 -11.99 62.33 12.93
N PHE A 645 -10.94 63.06 13.30
CA PHE A 645 -9.76 62.56 13.97
C PHE A 645 -9.84 62.87 15.44
N SER A 646 -9.68 61.87 16.30
CA SER A 646 -9.77 62.00 17.75
C SER A 646 -8.44 61.61 18.41
N ILE A 647 -7.86 62.54 19.19
CA ILE A 647 -6.70 62.29 20.04
C ILE A 647 -7.22 62.00 21.44
N HIS A 648 -6.92 60.84 21.98
CA HIS A 648 -7.28 60.43 23.34
C HIS A 648 -6.03 60.48 24.22
N LEU A 649 -6.04 61.31 25.25
CA LEU A 649 -4.97 61.48 26.25
C LEU A 649 -5.45 60.97 27.60
N PRO A 650 -4.71 60.13 28.32
CA PRO A 650 -5.13 59.66 29.63
C PRO A 650 -5.20 60.82 30.64
N LEU A 651 -6.28 60.91 31.40
CA LEU A 651 -6.42 61.84 32.53
C LEU A 651 -5.61 61.27 33.70
N GLU A 652 -4.91 62.18 34.40
CA GLU A 652 -4.22 61.77 35.62
C GLU A 652 -5.28 61.46 36.68
N ASN A 653 -5.42 60.24 37.11
CA ASN A 653 -6.24 59.92 38.28
C ASN A 653 -5.57 60.61 39.49
N LYS A 654 -6.13 61.65 40.03
CA LYS A 654 -5.75 62.13 41.36
C LYS A 654 -5.99 60.96 42.32
N ARG A 655 -4.93 60.24 42.68
CA ARG A 655 -4.92 59.35 43.85
C ARG A 655 -4.94 60.22 45.13
#